data_7c666939128e49978dcca54189ce7e0a
#
_entry.id   7c666939128e49978dcca54189ce7e0a
#
_cell.length_a   1.000
_cell.length_b   1.000
_cell.length_c   1.000
_cell.angle_alpha   90.00
_cell.angle_beta   90.00
_cell.angle_gamma   90.00
#
_symmetry.space_group_name_H-M   'P 1'
#
loop_
_entity.id
_entity.type
_entity.pdbx_description
1 polymer ?
#
loop_
_entity_poly.entity_id
_entity_poly.type
_entity_poly.pdbx_seq_one_letter_code
_entity_poly.pdbx_strand_id
1 'polypeptide(L)'
;MFYISGISTIPLQLTVTLRDSSSRYYFKADQAALYNLNGQSQTVAGGNASGGGENTSITIPAAFSGYVVYTLDMSKVSFDVSNIVLDVRTNGALKNDTYGFDSFYLTNSPEAVMNLYQEQDDDGGNEQYLLLEDFEGFEADGSTPAGYTAPDLTGFGVPAVPVYEILKSGHSGNGIGSEMIKNSQWCETLLAGQSTELTKRFAANASNYQYFMFYYAGIPGIETNLTVTLRSGSSRVYLTADTVSLYTLSGQSVEVVGGDKSGSGVQNSSFAVPAGFKGYVAFKLDMSKVQFDVTTIGLDMRCTGAVMGDTYRYDSFYLTNSPQLIIDLPNDGGVTGDESEIPEMPDNIDDVVKQAKYMFDQCLNYTPAITYTPQYDPAGYEGIKCFYYDSVNFNGKATRAFAYIGYPEGASAENPVPAVLLLHGSGGYPFAEWIKLWNDRGYAAIAIQHGALMPDGNGGWTQDAQGGITEGYGTGNLPLERQWLYHAVAKSILAHNILRSDPLVDSDKIGVTGISGGGVVLANLIGYDTRFAFAVPVYLFGYMHEALSDRSERYDEATYKLWEGSLRFDNVKMPVLILNSDADFSASVNTSSLSFDNLENAQICIKHGMLHGHIEGWTPAEIYRFADSIVKGGEPLAYFTEQPTAGMGHNLNLALDVPKDAKDVSITLYYTTEPLSYNAQNQLEQKWLSVSGTYSNGKVEVTVPEDASVYYISICTKTASGNFYSSSRLVSAPLDDYDQGGDSSVLLLSMAGTAGLTAASAVLIRKRRKYN
;
A
#
# COMPACT_ATOMS: atom_id res chain seq x y z
N MET A 1 22.89 14.06 7.80
CA MET A 1 22.72 13.91 6.34
C MET A 1 21.25 13.71 6.01
N PHE A 2 20.76 14.30 4.94
CA PHE A 2 19.39 14.11 4.45
C PHE A 2 19.31 14.44 2.97
N TYR A 3 18.32 13.83 2.30
CA TYR A 3 18.02 14.14 0.91
C TYR A 3 17.18 15.42 0.80
N ILE A 4 17.43 16.22 -0.26
CA ILE A 4 16.64 17.40 -0.61
C ILE A 4 16.38 17.45 -2.12
N SER A 5 15.14 17.75 -2.48
CA SER A 5 14.78 18.21 -3.82
C SER A 5 14.44 19.70 -3.77
N GLY A 6 15.21 20.52 -4.50
CA GLY A 6 15.02 21.95 -4.57
C GLY A 6 13.92 22.35 -5.57
N ILE A 7 13.56 23.64 -5.55
CA ILE A 7 12.64 24.20 -6.54
C ILE A 7 13.33 24.23 -7.91
N SER A 8 12.60 23.79 -8.96
CA SER A 8 13.18 23.63 -10.30
C SER A 8 13.68 24.94 -10.95
N THR A 9 13.10 26.06 -10.57
CA THR A 9 13.31 27.36 -11.24
C THR A 9 14.18 28.32 -10.46
N ILE A 10 14.31 28.17 -9.13
CA ILE A 10 14.99 29.13 -8.26
C ILE A 10 15.81 28.44 -7.17
N PRO A 11 16.96 29.04 -6.74
CA PRO A 11 17.69 28.55 -5.58
C PRO A 11 16.91 28.80 -4.29
N LEU A 12 17.13 27.96 -3.29
CA LEU A 12 16.60 28.16 -1.96
C LEU A 12 17.71 28.33 -0.92
N GLN A 13 17.38 29.03 0.18
CA GLN A 13 18.26 29.19 1.33
C GLN A 13 17.81 28.24 2.42
N LEU A 14 18.69 27.34 2.85
CA LEU A 14 18.41 26.35 3.89
C LEU A 14 19.20 26.69 5.15
N THR A 15 18.51 26.76 6.29
CA THR A 15 19.12 26.85 7.62
C THR A 15 18.77 25.62 8.43
N VAL A 16 19.76 24.97 9.02
CA VAL A 16 19.57 23.83 9.91
C VAL A 16 19.96 24.23 11.33
N THR A 17 19.10 23.95 12.27
CA THR A 17 19.28 24.36 13.68
C THR A 17 18.95 23.21 14.62
N LEU A 18 19.82 22.95 15.62
CA LEU A 18 19.49 22.14 16.79
C LEU A 18 18.91 23.05 17.87
N ARG A 19 17.84 22.63 18.52
CA ARG A 19 17.12 23.46 19.52
C ARG A 19 16.69 22.66 20.72
N ASP A 20 16.61 23.38 21.87
CA ASP A 20 15.71 23.08 22.97
C ASP A 20 14.67 24.23 23.12
N SER A 21 13.99 24.33 24.24
CA SER A 21 12.99 25.39 24.50
C SER A 21 13.57 26.80 24.48
N SER A 22 14.86 26.99 24.74
CA SER A 22 15.52 28.28 24.95
C SER A 22 16.82 28.46 24.16
N SER A 23 17.50 27.39 23.81
CA SER A 23 18.83 27.40 23.23
C SER A 23 18.81 26.97 21.74
N ARG A 24 19.76 27.47 20.97
CA ARG A 24 19.88 27.18 19.53
C ARG A 24 21.33 27.01 19.13
N TYR A 25 21.62 26.00 18.35
CA TYR A 25 22.88 25.81 17.66
C TYR A 25 22.61 25.81 16.14
N TYR A 26 23.20 26.75 15.43
CA TYR A 26 23.11 26.86 13.96
C TYR A 26 24.27 26.12 13.30
N PHE A 27 23.96 25.20 12.40
CA PHE A 27 24.99 24.66 11.53
C PHE A 27 25.49 25.75 10.56
N LYS A 28 26.77 25.78 10.31
CA LYS A 28 27.38 26.74 9.41
C LYS A 28 27.67 26.14 8.03
N ALA A 29 27.82 27.00 7.03
CA ALA A 29 28.06 26.57 5.66
C ALA A 29 29.42 25.84 5.49
N ASP A 30 30.41 26.14 6.33
CA ASP A 30 31.70 25.45 6.36
C ASP A 30 31.63 24.04 6.98
N GLN A 31 30.51 23.70 7.60
CA GLN A 31 30.22 22.36 8.09
C GLN A 31 29.36 21.54 7.10
N ALA A 32 28.92 22.17 5.99
CA ALA A 32 28.00 21.58 5.04
C ALA A 32 28.70 21.14 3.75
N ALA A 33 28.22 20.04 3.18
CA ALA A 33 28.56 19.61 1.83
C ALA A 33 27.27 19.22 1.10
N LEU A 34 27.19 19.51 -0.20
CA LEU A 34 26.15 19.05 -1.10
C LEU A 34 26.72 17.94 -1.97
N TYR A 35 25.97 16.86 -2.14
CA TYR A 35 26.30 15.77 -3.05
C TYR A 35 25.13 15.54 -3.98
N ASN A 36 25.39 15.50 -5.29
CA ASN A 36 24.36 15.04 -6.24
C ASN A 36 24.11 13.53 -6.05
N LEU A 37 23.13 13.00 -6.76
CA LEU A 37 22.77 11.58 -6.70
C LEU A 37 23.93 10.64 -7.11
N ASN A 38 24.88 11.14 -7.90
CA ASN A 38 26.08 10.39 -8.30
C ASN A 38 27.24 10.52 -7.30
N GLY A 39 27.00 10.98 -6.08
CA GLY A 39 28.00 11.12 -5.04
C GLY A 39 29.04 12.24 -5.28
N GLN A 40 28.87 13.06 -6.32
CA GLN A 40 29.82 14.16 -6.60
C GLN A 40 29.53 15.35 -5.71
N SER A 41 30.55 15.82 -5.00
CA SER A 41 30.43 16.98 -4.13
C SER A 41 30.36 18.30 -4.90
N GLN A 42 29.56 19.23 -4.40
CA GLN A 42 29.41 20.58 -4.91
C GLN A 42 29.78 21.61 -3.84
N THR A 43 30.32 22.73 -4.28
CA THR A 43 30.68 23.83 -3.38
C THR A 43 29.43 24.45 -2.77
N VAL A 44 29.46 24.66 -1.45
CA VAL A 44 28.37 25.27 -0.69
C VAL A 44 28.60 26.77 -0.54
N ALA A 45 27.61 27.57 -0.97
CA ALA A 45 27.63 29.02 -0.72
C ALA A 45 26.95 29.33 0.61
N GLY A 46 27.62 30.02 1.50
CA GLY A 46 27.10 30.44 2.80
C GLY A 46 26.27 31.72 2.74
N GLY A 47 25.39 31.92 3.72
CA GLY A 47 24.57 33.10 3.88
C GLY A 47 24.05 33.28 5.32
N ASN A 48 23.17 34.26 5.52
CA ASN A 48 22.51 34.55 6.79
C ASN A 48 21.02 34.77 6.61
N ALA A 49 20.34 33.82 5.97
CA ALA A 49 18.93 33.96 5.67
C ALA A 49 18.03 33.92 6.92
N SER A 50 18.45 33.23 7.98
CA SER A 50 17.68 33.09 9.23
C SER A 50 17.90 34.21 10.24
N GLY A 51 18.94 35.10 10.03
CA GLY A 51 19.35 36.06 11.05
C GLY A 51 20.16 35.46 12.21
N GLY A 52 20.61 34.22 12.10
CA GLY A 52 21.38 33.49 13.12
C GLY A 52 22.89 33.85 13.16
N GLY A 53 23.36 34.74 12.27
CA GLY A 53 24.74 35.12 12.13
C GLY A 53 25.35 34.74 10.79
N GLU A 54 26.63 35.09 10.58
CA GLU A 54 27.34 34.80 9.32
C GLU A 54 27.39 33.28 9.05
N ASN A 55 27.17 32.92 7.81
CA ASN A 55 27.26 31.55 7.28
C ASN A 55 26.32 30.52 7.98
N THR A 56 25.19 30.97 8.58
CA THR A 56 24.22 30.09 9.23
C THR A 56 23.17 29.54 8.28
N SER A 57 23.21 29.86 7.01
CA SER A 57 22.42 29.25 5.95
C SER A 57 23.30 28.84 4.77
N ILE A 58 22.80 27.89 3.99
CA ILE A 58 23.43 27.45 2.73
C ILE A 58 22.48 27.70 1.56
N THR A 59 23.07 27.90 0.38
CA THR A 59 22.30 27.99 -0.87
C THR A 59 22.21 26.63 -1.52
N ILE A 60 20.99 26.15 -1.72
CA ILE A 60 20.71 24.98 -2.56
C ILE A 60 20.41 25.49 -3.96
N PRO A 61 21.14 25.06 -5.00
CA PRO A 61 20.93 25.50 -6.37
C PRO A 61 19.51 25.19 -6.89
N ALA A 62 19.06 25.93 -7.89
CA ALA A 62 17.81 25.60 -8.58
C ALA A 62 17.90 24.19 -9.20
N ALA A 63 16.79 23.45 -9.17
CA ALA A 63 16.68 22.07 -9.65
C ALA A 63 17.66 21.07 -8.98
N PHE A 64 18.28 21.43 -7.86
CA PHE A 64 19.14 20.49 -7.15
C PHE A 64 18.34 19.32 -6.59
N SER A 65 18.81 18.10 -6.84
CA SER A 65 18.35 16.87 -6.21
C SER A 65 19.55 16.10 -5.71
N GLY A 66 19.58 15.79 -4.41
CA GLY A 66 20.73 15.13 -3.82
C GLY A 66 20.79 15.28 -2.30
N TYR A 67 21.96 15.06 -1.73
CA TYR A 67 22.15 15.02 -0.28
C TYR A 67 22.80 16.27 0.26
N VAL A 68 22.27 16.73 1.40
CA VAL A 68 22.91 17.71 2.27
C VAL A 68 23.56 16.98 3.44
N VAL A 69 24.84 17.14 3.61
CA VAL A 69 25.61 16.56 4.71
C VAL A 69 26.13 17.66 5.60
N TYR A 70 25.90 17.57 6.91
CA TYR A 70 26.50 18.44 7.90
C TYR A 70 27.43 17.67 8.81
N THR A 71 28.67 18.17 8.99
CA THR A 71 29.57 17.64 10.02
C THR A 71 29.09 18.08 11.40
N LEU A 72 28.77 17.11 12.25
CA LEU A 72 28.23 17.33 13.59
C LEU A 72 29.34 17.21 14.65
N ASP A 73 29.55 18.29 15.41
CA ASP A 73 30.44 18.31 16.57
C ASP A 73 29.62 18.60 17.85
N MET A 74 29.19 17.54 18.51
CA MET A 74 28.37 17.63 19.71
C MET A 74 29.05 18.33 20.89
N SER A 75 30.39 18.47 20.89
CA SER A 75 31.12 19.22 21.93
C SER A 75 30.78 20.70 21.93
N LYS A 76 30.26 21.22 20.82
CA LYS A 76 29.82 22.61 20.63
C LYS A 76 28.35 22.85 20.97
N VAL A 77 27.60 21.80 21.27
CA VAL A 77 26.18 21.86 21.65
C VAL A 77 26.11 21.72 23.16
N SER A 78 25.81 22.82 23.87
CA SER A 78 25.85 22.92 25.35
C SER A 78 24.48 22.68 26.01
N PHE A 79 23.53 22.08 25.29
CA PHE A 79 22.16 21.80 25.75
C PHE A 79 21.67 20.47 25.20
N ASP A 80 20.64 19.92 25.83
CA ASP A 80 19.96 18.72 25.32
C ASP A 80 19.09 19.06 24.13
N VAL A 81 19.39 18.43 22.98
CA VAL A 81 18.67 18.69 21.73
C VAL A 81 17.31 18.03 21.76
N SER A 82 16.25 18.83 21.72
CA SER A 82 14.88 18.34 21.62
C SER A 82 14.30 18.42 20.21
N ASN A 83 14.86 19.27 19.34
CA ASN A 83 14.36 19.50 17.99
C ASN A 83 15.50 19.75 16.99
N ILE A 84 15.33 19.22 15.76
CA ILE A 84 16.07 19.62 14.57
C ILE A 84 15.11 20.42 13.70
N VAL A 85 15.49 21.65 13.34
CA VAL A 85 14.63 22.54 12.55
C VAL A 85 15.29 22.86 11.21
N LEU A 86 14.55 22.71 10.15
CA LEU A 86 14.91 23.03 8.78
C LEU A 86 14.10 24.25 8.34
N ASP A 87 14.74 25.42 8.25
CA ASP A 87 14.13 26.65 7.75
C ASP A 87 14.51 26.85 6.28
N VAL A 88 13.52 26.93 5.40
CA VAL A 88 13.71 27.22 3.97
C VAL A 88 13.19 28.60 3.66
N ARG A 89 14.00 29.39 2.94
CA ARG A 89 13.63 30.70 2.42
C ARG A 89 13.91 30.80 0.93
N THR A 90 12.99 31.41 0.21
CA THR A 90 13.09 31.61 -1.23
C THR A 90 12.69 33.03 -1.59
N ASN A 91 13.30 33.56 -2.65
CA ASN A 91 12.89 34.83 -3.26
C ASN A 91 12.39 34.53 -4.68
N GLY A 92 11.12 34.88 -4.99
CA GLY A 92 10.55 34.70 -6.32
C GLY A 92 9.88 33.35 -6.56
N ALA A 93 9.67 32.53 -5.52
CA ALA A 93 8.87 31.30 -5.65
C ALA A 93 7.43 31.59 -6.08
N LEU A 94 6.94 30.84 -7.05
CA LEU A 94 5.57 30.94 -7.55
C LEU A 94 4.64 30.01 -6.76
N LYS A 95 3.35 30.28 -6.85
CA LYS A 95 2.33 29.35 -6.32
C LYS A 95 2.45 28.02 -7.09
N ASN A 96 2.67 26.92 -6.40
CA ASN A 96 2.90 25.56 -6.85
C ASN A 96 4.38 25.15 -6.99
N ASP A 97 5.35 26.04 -6.73
CA ASP A 97 6.73 25.60 -6.56
C ASP A 97 6.82 24.70 -5.31
N THR A 98 7.47 23.55 -5.45
CA THR A 98 7.64 22.57 -4.38
C THR A 98 9.10 22.30 -4.10
N TYR A 99 9.42 21.99 -2.87
CA TYR A 99 10.69 21.41 -2.43
C TYR A 99 10.38 20.28 -1.45
N GLY A 100 11.29 19.32 -1.33
CA GLY A 100 11.10 18.16 -0.46
C GLY A 100 12.32 17.85 0.38
N PHE A 101 12.10 17.25 1.53
CA PHE A 101 13.12 16.62 2.37
C PHE A 101 12.76 15.17 2.59
N ASP A 102 13.77 14.29 2.54
CA ASP A 102 13.60 12.87 2.79
C ASP A 102 14.86 12.24 3.37
N SER A 103 14.77 11.00 3.82
CA SER A 103 15.91 10.12 4.13
C SER A 103 16.94 10.75 5.07
N PHE A 104 16.55 10.98 6.34
CA PHE A 104 17.44 11.55 7.35
C PHE A 104 18.33 10.50 8.00
N TYR A 105 19.65 10.73 8.00
CA TYR A 105 20.65 9.81 8.55
C TYR A 105 21.59 10.47 9.55
N LEU A 106 21.95 9.73 10.60
CA LEU A 106 23.16 9.94 11.36
C LEU A 106 24.18 8.90 10.90
N THR A 107 25.32 9.33 10.38
CA THR A 107 26.32 8.42 9.82
C THR A 107 27.72 8.91 10.10
N ASN A 108 28.66 7.98 10.23
CA ASN A 108 30.09 8.27 10.29
C ASN A 108 30.74 8.25 8.91
N SER A 109 30.01 7.80 7.88
CA SER A 109 30.45 7.80 6.47
C SER A 109 29.28 8.21 5.58
N PRO A 110 29.25 9.45 5.08
CA PRO A 110 28.27 9.89 4.09
C PRO A 110 28.28 9.01 2.84
N GLU A 111 29.47 8.55 2.42
CA GLU A 111 29.66 7.69 1.26
C GLU A 111 28.92 6.35 1.42
N ALA A 112 28.94 5.76 2.62
CA ALA A 112 28.20 4.53 2.88
C ALA A 112 26.68 4.70 2.71
N VAL A 113 26.15 5.88 3.09
CA VAL A 113 24.72 6.19 2.90
C VAL A 113 24.40 6.48 1.43
N MET A 114 25.27 7.20 0.74
CA MET A 114 25.10 7.48 -0.69
C MET A 114 25.16 6.19 -1.51
N ASN A 115 26.03 5.25 -1.12
CA ASN A 115 26.15 3.94 -1.78
C ASN A 115 24.94 3.03 -1.54
N LEU A 116 24.19 3.17 -0.45
CA LEU A 116 22.93 2.45 -0.26
C LEU A 116 21.88 2.71 -1.37
N TYR A 117 21.99 3.86 -2.04
CA TYR A 117 21.10 4.23 -3.15
C TYR A 117 21.80 4.15 -4.51
N GLN A 118 23.13 4.01 -4.54
CA GLN A 118 23.88 3.77 -5.78
C GLN A 118 23.94 2.27 -6.13
N GLU A 119 23.60 1.37 -5.20
CA GLU A 119 23.44 -0.05 -5.49
C GLU A 119 22.23 -0.35 -6.41
N GLN A 120 21.42 0.66 -6.74
CA GLN A 120 20.39 0.56 -7.79
C GLN A 120 20.79 1.22 -9.13
N ASP A 121 21.81 2.10 -9.16
CA ASP A 121 22.23 2.80 -10.38
C ASP A 121 23.76 2.88 -10.47
N ASP A 122 24.35 1.95 -11.21
CA ASP A 122 25.69 2.02 -11.82
C ASP A 122 26.90 1.89 -10.91
N ASP A 123 27.81 0.87 -11.00
CA ASP A 123 28.97 1.03 -11.61
C ASP A 123 30.10 0.06 -11.61
N GLY A 124 31.04 0.38 -12.21
CA GLY A 124 32.32 -0.10 -12.64
C GLY A 124 33.30 -0.51 -11.51
N GLY A 125 33.05 -1.57 -10.78
CA GLY A 125 34.01 -2.01 -9.78
C GLY A 125 33.74 -3.39 -9.18
N ASN A 126 33.85 -4.46 -9.96
CA ASN A 126 33.76 -5.84 -9.47
C ASN A 126 32.33 -6.34 -9.18
N GLU A 127 31.33 -5.79 -9.80
CA GLU A 127 29.97 -6.29 -9.68
C GLU A 127 29.79 -7.59 -10.43
N GLN A 128 29.17 -8.55 -9.76
CA GLN A 128 28.90 -9.86 -10.34
C GLN A 128 27.63 -9.88 -11.19
N TYR A 129 26.80 -8.82 -11.09
CA TYR A 129 25.59 -8.63 -11.90
C TYR A 129 25.20 -7.14 -12.03
N LEU A 130 24.37 -6.82 -13.02
CA LEU A 130 23.78 -5.51 -13.29
C LEU A 130 22.30 -5.69 -13.63
N LEU A 131 21.40 -5.06 -12.88
CA LEU A 131 19.98 -4.95 -13.22
C LEU A 131 19.83 -4.00 -14.40
N LEU A 132 19.26 -4.46 -15.50
CA LEU A 132 19.00 -3.65 -16.69
C LEU A 132 17.65 -2.96 -16.64
N GLU A 133 16.61 -3.66 -16.15
CA GLU A 133 15.23 -3.18 -16.12
C GLU A 133 14.37 -4.09 -15.23
N ASP A 134 13.51 -3.50 -14.41
CA ASP A 134 12.51 -4.16 -13.55
C ASP A 134 11.09 -3.64 -13.77
N PHE A 135 10.89 -2.71 -14.71
CA PHE A 135 9.60 -2.12 -15.07
C PHE A 135 8.82 -1.44 -13.95
N GLU A 136 9.49 -1.00 -12.89
CA GLU A 136 8.84 -0.30 -11.77
C GLU A 136 8.51 1.18 -12.06
N GLY A 137 9.03 1.73 -13.18
CA GLY A 137 8.75 3.09 -13.66
C GLY A 137 7.64 3.14 -14.72
N PHE A 138 6.72 4.11 -14.61
CA PHE A 138 5.62 4.33 -15.56
C PHE A 138 5.62 5.74 -16.14
N GLU A 139 5.17 5.87 -17.39
CA GLU A 139 4.82 7.17 -17.97
C GLU A 139 3.57 7.77 -17.31
N ALA A 140 3.29 9.05 -17.57
CA ALA A 140 2.19 9.78 -16.95
C ALA A 140 0.79 9.20 -17.24
N ASP A 141 0.65 8.32 -18.26
CA ASP A 141 -0.59 7.62 -18.59
C ASP A 141 -0.85 6.40 -17.68
N GLY A 142 0.16 5.99 -16.86
CA GLY A 142 0.07 4.87 -15.94
C GLY A 142 -0.06 3.48 -16.59
N SER A 143 0.11 3.40 -17.92
CA SER A 143 -0.07 2.19 -18.72
C SER A 143 1.15 1.79 -19.54
N THR A 144 2.10 2.70 -19.73
CA THR A 144 3.33 2.48 -20.50
C THR A 144 4.53 2.59 -19.58
N PRO A 145 5.47 1.62 -19.55
CA PRO A 145 6.71 1.76 -18.82
C PRO A 145 7.50 2.97 -19.28
N ALA A 146 8.17 3.66 -18.38
CA ALA A 146 8.95 4.85 -18.69
C ALA A 146 9.99 4.56 -19.81
N GLY A 147 9.96 5.36 -20.86
CA GLY A 147 10.86 5.22 -22.02
C GLY A 147 10.51 4.12 -23.03
N TYR A 148 9.36 3.45 -22.90
CA TYR A 148 8.90 2.43 -23.85
C TYR A 148 7.81 2.97 -24.78
N THR A 149 7.86 2.57 -26.05
CA THR A 149 6.79 2.81 -27.02
C THR A 149 6.19 1.49 -27.47
N ALA A 150 4.87 1.41 -27.57
CA ALA A 150 4.19 0.24 -28.12
C ALA A 150 4.74 -0.09 -29.52
N PRO A 151 5.06 -1.36 -29.83
CA PRO A 151 5.53 -1.71 -31.17
C PRO A 151 4.44 -1.52 -32.20
N ASP A 152 4.84 -1.06 -33.39
CA ASP A 152 4.00 -1.02 -34.57
C ASP A 152 3.97 -2.40 -35.22
N LEU A 153 2.90 -3.15 -35.02
CA LEU A 153 2.70 -4.50 -35.58
C LEU A 153 1.86 -4.51 -36.88
N THR A 154 1.55 -3.34 -37.47
CA THR A 154 0.69 -3.21 -38.63
C THR A 154 1.28 -3.89 -39.90
N GLY A 155 2.58 -4.20 -39.95
CA GLY A 155 3.27 -4.83 -41.06
C GLY A 155 3.12 -6.36 -41.16
N PHE A 156 2.58 -7.05 -40.14
CA PHE A 156 2.61 -8.51 -40.06
C PHE A 156 1.25 -9.21 -40.22
N GLY A 157 0.22 -8.51 -40.65
CA GLY A 157 -1.13 -9.09 -40.87
C GLY A 157 -1.87 -9.45 -39.54
N VAL A 158 -1.35 -9.07 -38.42
CA VAL A 158 -2.01 -9.15 -37.14
C VAL A 158 -2.85 -7.86 -36.98
N PRO A 159 -4.17 -7.95 -36.76
CA PRO A 159 -4.97 -6.75 -36.56
C PRO A 159 -4.49 -6.01 -35.34
N ALA A 160 -4.43 -4.71 -35.48
CA ALA A 160 -3.91 -3.73 -34.54
C ALA A 160 -3.96 -4.12 -33.07
N VAL A 161 -2.84 -3.90 -32.44
CA VAL A 161 -2.59 -3.76 -30.99
C VAL A 161 -2.49 -5.08 -30.23
N PRO A 162 -1.27 -5.58 -29.94
CA PRO A 162 -1.05 -6.09 -28.62
C PRO A 162 -1.19 -4.88 -27.70
N VAL A 163 -2.21 -4.88 -26.88
CA VAL A 163 -2.26 -4.01 -25.74
C VAL A 163 -1.13 -4.50 -24.83
N TYR A 164 -0.09 -3.69 -24.67
CA TYR A 164 0.86 -3.90 -23.58
C TYR A 164 0.11 -3.55 -22.31
N GLU A 165 -0.63 -4.50 -21.79
CA GLU A 165 -1.02 -4.42 -20.39
C GLU A 165 0.25 -4.64 -19.59
N ILE A 166 0.64 -3.62 -18.87
CA ILE A 166 1.57 -3.73 -17.77
C ILE A 166 0.82 -4.53 -16.72
N LEU A 167 1.09 -5.83 -16.70
CA LEU A 167 0.54 -6.69 -15.66
C LEU A 167 1.26 -6.32 -14.36
N LYS A 168 0.54 -5.71 -13.43
CA LYS A 168 0.99 -5.43 -12.05
C LYS A 168 1.27 -6.72 -11.27
N SER A 169 1.99 -7.64 -11.87
CA SER A 169 2.27 -8.98 -11.36
C SER A 169 3.53 -9.56 -11.98
N GLY A 170 4.52 -8.72 -12.32
CA GLY A 170 5.88 -9.15 -12.63
C GLY A 170 6.54 -9.83 -11.45
N HIS A 171 7.70 -10.44 -11.67
CA HIS A 171 8.43 -11.15 -10.62
C HIS A 171 8.85 -10.24 -9.47
N SER A 172 9.22 -9.00 -9.75
CA SER A 172 9.61 -7.99 -8.76
C SER A 172 8.51 -6.96 -8.44
N GLY A 173 7.33 -7.05 -9.09
CA GLY A 173 6.22 -6.11 -8.96
C GLY A 173 5.48 -5.92 -10.27
N ASN A 174 6.01 -5.12 -11.18
CA ASN A 174 5.45 -4.88 -12.51
C ASN A 174 6.31 -5.57 -13.57
N GLY A 175 5.71 -6.10 -14.62
CA GLY A 175 6.41 -6.74 -15.73
C GLY A 175 5.83 -6.33 -17.08
N ILE A 176 6.50 -6.67 -18.18
CA ILE A 176 5.95 -6.54 -19.52
C ILE A 176 5.32 -7.86 -19.94
N GLY A 177 4.06 -7.83 -20.33
CA GLY A 177 3.35 -8.99 -20.85
C GLY A 177 2.45 -8.66 -22.02
N SER A 178 1.76 -9.67 -22.52
CA SER A 178 0.69 -9.49 -23.48
C SER A 178 -0.40 -10.49 -23.22
N GLU A 179 -1.62 -10.04 -23.38
CA GLU A 179 -2.80 -10.88 -23.43
C GLU A 179 -3.02 -11.35 -24.87
N MET A 180 -3.38 -12.61 -25.05
CA MET A 180 -3.71 -13.18 -26.36
C MET A 180 -5.09 -12.67 -26.78
N ILE A 181 -5.13 -11.72 -27.72
CA ILE A 181 -6.38 -11.14 -28.26
C ILE A 181 -7.05 -12.01 -29.33
N LYS A 182 -6.38 -13.08 -29.76
CA LYS A 182 -6.87 -14.10 -30.70
C LYS A 182 -6.15 -15.42 -30.44
N ASN A 183 -6.62 -16.49 -31.08
CA ASN A 183 -5.88 -17.73 -31.22
C ASN A 183 -4.60 -17.45 -32.07
N SER A 184 -3.65 -16.76 -31.48
CA SER A 184 -2.44 -16.28 -32.11
C SER A 184 -1.33 -17.32 -31.94
N GLN A 185 -0.63 -17.60 -32.98
CA GLN A 185 0.52 -18.52 -32.97
C GLN A 185 1.85 -17.76 -32.80
N TRP A 186 1.83 -16.43 -32.81
CA TRP A 186 3.05 -15.61 -32.76
C TRP A 186 2.82 -14.22 -32.23
N CYS A 187 3.64 -13.82 -31.28
CA CYS A 187 3.72 -12.48 -30.71
C CYS A 187 5.19 -12.03 -30.70
N GLU A 188 5.48 -10.85 -31.15
CA GLU A 188 6.81 -10.23 -31.06
C GLU A 188 6.77 -9.04 -30.10
N THR A 189 7.63 -9.08 -29.12
CA THR A 189 7.91 -7.95 -28.22
C THR A 189 9.26 -7.37 -28.60
N LEU A 190 9.31 -6.13 -29.03
CA LEU A 190 10.55 -5.42 -29.30
C LEU A 190 10.88 -4.47 -28.16
N LEU A 191 11.97 -4.75 -27.47
CA LEU A 191 12.58 -3.80 -26.55
C LEU A 191 13.45 -2.87 -27.42
N ALA A 192 12.77 -1.95 -28.11
CA ALA A 192 13.34 -1.21 -29.23
C ALA A 192 13.54 0.27 -28.90
N GLY A 193 14.63 0.79 -29.38
CA GLY A 193 14.87 2.19 -29.60
C GLY A 193 15.87 2.82 -28.63
N GLN A 194 16.39 3.98 -29.07
CA GLN A 194 17.34 4.82 -28.28
C GLN A 194 16.71 5.39 -26.99
N SER A 195 15.44 5.12 -26.74
CA SER A 195 14.70 5.56 -25.55
C SER A 195 14.62 4.51 -24.45
N THR A 196 14.91 3.23 -24.70
CA THR A 196 14.86 2.21 -23.64
C THR A 196 16.19 2.12 -22.91
N GLU A 197 16.17 2.36 -21.61
CA GLU A 197 17.35 2.25 -20.75
C GLU A 197 17.90 0.81 -20.80
N LEU A 198 17.04 -0.21 -20.83
CA LEU A 198 17.44 -1.61 -20.96
C LEU A 198 18.39 -1.84 -22.13
N THR A 199 18.02 -1.40 -23.35
CA THR A 199 18.84 -1.63 -24.53
C THR A 199 20.14 -0.84 -24.49
N LYS A 200 20.12 0.40 -23.96
CA LYS A 200 21.34 1.22 -23.77
C LYS A 200 22.28 0.58 -22.76
N ARG A 201 21.75 0.19 -21.59
CA ARG A 201 22.53 -0.46 -20.52
C ARG A 201 23.09 -1.80 -20.99
N PHE A 202 22.29 -2.60 -21.72
CA PHE A 202 22.77 -3.83 -22.37
C PHE A 202 23.94 -3.54 -23.31
N ALA A 203 23.76 -2.63 -24.27
CA ALA A 203 24.77 -2.31 -25.28
C ALA A 203 26.09 -1.79 -24.66
N ALA A 204 26.00 -1.01 -23.59
CA ALA A 204 27.16 -0.47 -22.88
C ALA A 204 27.92 -1.53 -22.05
N ASN A 205 27.24 -2.53 -21.53
CA ASN A 205 27.78 -3.41 -20.49
C ASN A 205 27.89 -4.89 -20.84
N ALA A 206 27.19 -5.38 -21.88
CA ALA A 206 27.10 -6.82 -22.20
C ALA A 206 28.46 -7.51 -22.40
N SER A 207 29.50 -6.78 -22.83
CA SER A 207 30.85 -7.31 -22.99
C SER A 207 31.59 -7.58 -21.67
N ASN A 208 31.09 -7.05 -20.56
CA ASN A 208 31.68 -7.18 -19.23
C ASN A 208 31.10 -8.38 -18.45
N TYR A 209 30.02 -8.98 -18.96
CA TYR A 209 29.29 -10.05 -18.28
C TYR A 209 29.23 -11.33 -19.13
N GLN A 210 28.98 -12.46 -18.45
CA GLN A 210 28.91 -13.77 -19.11
C GLN A 210 27.51 -14.18 -19.51
N TYR A 211 26.47 -13.62 -18.87
CA TYR A 211 25.08 -14.00 -19.10
C TYR A 211 24.18 -12.78 -19.22
N PHE A 212 23.17 -12.90 -20.10
CA PHE A 212 21.97 -12.10 -20.14
C PHE A 212 20.82 -12.94 -19.58
N MET A 213 20.08 -12.41 -18.63
CA MET A 213 19.09 -13.17 -17.89
C MET A 213 17.83 -12.33 -17.64
N PHE A 214 16.67 -12.99 -17.67
CA PHE A 214 15.41 -12.36 -17.34
C PHE A 214 14.43 -13.37 -16.75
N TYR A 215 13.44 -12.89 -16.00
CA TYR A 215 12.31 -13.68 -15.58
C TYR A 215 11.30 -13.83 -16.72
N TYR A 216 10.70 -15.03 -16.83
CA TYR A 216 9.63 -15.32 -17.78
C TYR A 216 8.53 -16.14 -17.12
N ALA A 217 7.26 -15.68 -17.29
CA ALA A 217 6.09 -16.47 -16.95
C ALA A 217 5.35 -16.83 -18.26
N GLY A 218 5.28 -18.11 -18.54
CA GLY A 218 4.61 -18.67 -19.73
C GLY A 218 3.11 -18.88 -19.49
N ILE A 219 2.39 -19.16 -20.59
CA ILE A 219 0.95 -19.41 -20.59
C ILE A 219 0.64 -20.71 -19.80
N PRO A 220 -0.28 -20.70 -18.84
CA PRO A 220 -0.69 -21.91 -18.14
C PRO A 220 -1.22 -22.99 -19.10
N GLY A 221 -0.77 -24.23 -18.93
CA GLY A 221 -1.20 -25.37 -19.76
C GLY A 221 -0.71 -25.39 -21.20
N ILE A 222 0.10 -24.41 -21.65
CA ILE A 222 0.57 -24.27 -23.03
C ILE A 222 2.08 -24.11 -23.09
N GLU A 223 2.75 -25.01 -23.83
CA GLU A 223 4.16 -24.86 -24.17
C GLU A 223 4.37 -23.63 -25.05
N THR A 224 5.30 -22.77 -24.68
CA THR A 224 5.69 -21.60 -25.47
C THR A 224 7.09 -21.80 -26.07
N ASN A 225 7.34 -21.23 -27.26
CA ASN A 225 8.64 -21.24 -27.87
C ASN A 225 9.18 -19.81 -27.95
N LEU A 226 10.29 -19.56 -27.29
CA LEU A 226 10.94 -18.25 -27.25
C LEU A 226 12.04 -18.16 -28.32
N THR A 227 12.16 -17.00 -28.93
CA THR A 227 13.29 -16.59 -29.78
C THR A 227 13.79 -15.24 -29.28
N VAL A 228 15.06 -15.14 -28.96
CA VAL A 228 15.69 -13.89 -28.49
C VAL A 228 16.73 -13.43 -29.49
N THR A 229 16.65 -12.17 -29.92
CA THR A 229 17.54 -11.60 -30.93
C THR A 229 18.12 -10.26 -30.49
N LEU A 230 19.42 -10.09 -30.74
CA LEU A 230 20.09 -8.79 -30.70
C LEU A 230 20.07 -8.18 -32.08
N ARG A 231 19.65 -6.92 -32.24
CA ARG A 231 19.40 -6.30 -33.54
C ARG A 231 19.99 -4.90 -33.67
N SER A 232 20.29 -4.51 -34.93
CA SER A 232 20.55 -3.13 -35.34
C SER A 232 20.15 -2.98 -36.78
N GLY A 233 19.07 -2.30 -37.08
CA GLY A 233 18.47 -2.24 -38.41
C GLY A 233 18.15 -3.64 -38.97
N SER A 234 18.81 -4.02 -40.06
CA SER A 234 18.67 -5.37 -40.66
C SER A 234 19.63 -6.42 -40.07
N SER A 235 20.61 -6.02 -39.30
CA SER A 235 21.59 -6.91 -38.68
C SER A 235 20.97 -7.63 -37.48
N ARG A 236 21.18 -8.94 -37.36
CA ARG A 236 20.62 -9.78 -36.27
C ARG A 236 21.60 -10.85 -35.84
N VAL A 237 21.64 -11.06 -34.50
CA VAL A 237 22.25 -12.24 -33.87
C VAL A 237 21.18 -12.92 -33.04
N TYR A 238 21.00 -14.22 -33.20
CA TYR A 238 20.10 -15.06 -32.43
C TYR A 238 20.83 -15.60 -31.19
N LEU A 239 20.23 -15.45 -30.00
CA LEU A 239 20.68 -16.16 -28.83
C LEU A 239 20.07 -17.56 -28.86
N THR A 240 20.90 -18.56 -29.17
CA THR A 240 20.46 -19.92 -29.57
C THR A 240 20.21 -20.81 -28.32
N ALA A 241 19.42 -21.86 -28.50
CA ALA A 241 19.12 -22.85 -27.49
C ALA A 241 20.38 -23.51 -26.89
N ASP A 242 21.49 -23.55 -27.64
CA ASP A 242 22.77 -24.11 -27.17
C ASP A 242 23.42 -23.22 -26.08
N THR A 243 22.97 -22.01 -25.93
CA THR A 243 23.50 -21.01 -24.97
C THR A 243 22.54 -20.70 -23.85
N VAL A 244 21.31 -21.21 -23.88
CA VAL A 244 20.29 -20.92 -22.88
C VAL A 244 20.23 -21.99 -21.80
N SER A 245 19.91 -21.56 -20.59
CA SER A 245 19.52 -22.39 -19.45
C SER A 245 18.22 -21.86 -18.88
N LEU A 246 17.32 -22.75 -18.48
CA LEU A 246 16.10 -22.43 -17.77
C LEU A 246 16.25 -22.85 -16.31
N TYR A 247 15.84 -21.98 -15.40
CA TYR A 247 15.83 -22.24 -13.96
C TYR A 247 14.46 -21.93 -13.39
N THR A 248 13.94 -22.80 -12.52
CA THR A 248 12.80 -22.44 -11.68
C THR A 248 13.19 -21.29 -10.74
N LEU A 249 12.25 -20.69 -10.06
CA LEU A 249 12.51 -19.66 -9.03
C LEU A 249 13.39 -20.21 -7.88
N SER A 250 13.30 -21.51 -7.59
CA SER A 250 14.15 -22.19 -6.61
C SER A 250 15.54 -22.60 -7.16
N GLY A 251 15.88 -22.21 -8.38
CA GLY A 251 17.17 -22.50 -9.01
C GLY A 251 17.33 -23.90 -9.59
N GLN A 252 16.27 -24.70 -9.65
CA GLN A 252 16.33 -26.01 -10.30
C GLN A 252 16.43 -25.83 -11.80
N SER A 253 17.36 -26.55 -12.43
CA SER A 253 17.53 -26.56 -13.89
C SER A 253 16.38 -27.29 -14.59
N VAL A 254 15.85 -26.68 -15.66
CA VAL A 254 14.80 -27.23 -16.50
C VAL A 254 15.41 -27.58 -17.88
N GLU A 255 15.01 -28.72 -18.46
CA GLU A 255 15.51 -29.17 -19.77
C GLU A 255 15.13 -28.19 -20.87
N VAL A 256 16.10 -27.87 -21.75
CA VAL A 256 15.92 -26.98 -22.89
C VAL A 256 15.85 -27.78 -24.17
N VAL A 257 14.75 -27.63 -24.92
CA VAL A 257 14.58 -28.25 -26.24
C VAL A 257 14.68 -27.17 -27.32
N GLY A 258 15.75 -27.25 -28.14
CA GLY A 258 15.99 -26.29 -29.21
C GLY A 258 15.17 -26.56 -30.49
N GLY A 259 15.01 -25.51 -31.32
CA GLY A 259 14.33 -25.59 -32.59
C GLY A 259 14.52 -24.34 -33.45
N ASP A 260 13.83 -24.24 -34.60
CA ASP A 260 13.72 -23.04 -35.44
C ASP A 260 12.25 -22.69 -35.67
N LYS A 261 11.55 -22.34 -34.62
CA LYS A 261 10.16 -21.85 -34.70
C LYS A 261 10.09 -20.43 -35.26
N SER A 262 11.21 -19.70 -35.23
CA SER A 262 11.31 -18.36 -35.83
C SER A 262 11.18 -18.40 -37.39
N GLY A 263 11.45 -19.54 -38.02
CA GLY A 263 11.53 -19.66 -39.48
C GLY A 263 12.72 -18.91 -40.07
N SER A 264 13.73 -18.62 -39.24
CA SER A 264 14.93 -17.87 -39.66
C SER A 264 15.91 -18.68 -40.49
N GLY A 265 15.80 -20.01 -40.48
CA GLY A 265 16.80 -20.94 -41.03
C GLY A 265 18.05 -21.08 -40.18
N VAL A 266 18.11 -20.41 -39.00
CA VAL A 266 19.20 -20.54 -38.03
C VAL A 266 18.89 -21.70 -37.11
N GLN A 267 19.78 -22.69 -37.06
CA GLN A 267 19.63 -23.85 -36.19
C GLN A 267 19.54 -23.41 -34.73
N ASN A 268 18.60 -24.00 -33.97
CA ASN A 268 18.38 -23.70 -32.55
C ASN A 268 18.10 -22.22 -32.24
N SER A 269 17.56 -21.47 -33.20
CA SER A 269 17.21 -20.06 -33.04
C SER A 269 16.04 -19.83 -32.08
N SER A 270 15.31 -20.88 -31.71
CA SER A 270 14.27 -20.85 -30.68
C SER A 270 14.41 -22.05 -29.74
N PHE A 271 13.74 -21.98 -28.60
CA PHE A 271 13.69 -23.06 -27.62
C PHE A 271 12.30 -23.14 -26.98
N ALA A 272 11.94 -24.37 -26.59
CA ALA A 272 10.69 -24.63 -25.89
C ALA A 272 10.82 -24.28 -24.42
N VAL A 273 9.79 -23.63 -23.91
CA VAL A 273 9.59 -23.38 -22.48
C VAL A 273 8.35 -24.17 -22.07
N PRO A 274 8.43 -25.00 -21.02
CA PRO A 274 7.31 -25.82 -20.56
C PRO A 274 6.04 -25.03 -20.28
N ALA A 275 4.88 -25.69 -20.38
CA ALA A 275 3.59 -25.09 -20.07
C ALA A 275 3.57 -24.57 -18.62
N GLY A 276 3.11 -23.31 -18.46
CA GLY A 276 3.02 -22.66 -17.15
C GLY A 276 4.36 -22.38 -16.47
N PHE A 277 5.48 -22.45 -17.20
CA PHE A 277 6.81 -22.16 -16.64
C PHE A 277 6.83 -20.76 -16.03
N LYS A 278 7.35 -20.69 -14.80
CA LYS A 278 7.69 -19.46 -14.10
C LYS A 278 9.12 -19.58 -13.57
N GLY A 279 9.99 -18.67 -14.00
CA GLY A 279 11.39 -18.77 -13.63
C GLY A 279 12.29 -17.95 -14.52
N TYR A 280 13.57 -18.23 -14.48
CA TYR A 280 14.60 -17.48 -15.16
C TYR A 280 15.03 -18.13 -16.46
N VAL A 281 15.18 -17.29 -17.50
CA VAL A 281 15.80 -17.61 -18.78
C VAL A 281 17.18 -16.94 -18.79
N ALA A 282 18.26 -17.74 -18.85
CA ALA A 282 19.64 -17.25 -18.81
C ALA A 282 20.40 -17.66 -20.07
N PHE A 283 20.88 -16.67 -20.82
CA PHE A 283 21.70 -16.87 -22.02
C PHE A 283 23.17 -16.63 -21.73
N LYS A 284 24.02 -17.60 -22.02
CA LYS A 284 25.47 -17.37 -22.02
C LYS A 284 25.84 -16.50 -23.22
N LEU A 285 26.38 -15.32 -22.97
CA LEU A 285 26.75 -14.35 -23.98
C LEU A 285 28.10 -14.67 -24.62
N ASP A 286 28.16 -14.41 -25.93
CA ASP A 286 29.40 -14.34 -26.71
C ASP A 286 29.36 -13.09 -27.59
N MET A 287 29.69 -11.96 -27.01
CA MET A 287 29.63 -10.65 -27.68
C MET A 287 30.62 -10.53 -28.84
N SER A 288 31.62 -11.45 -28.97
CA SER A 288 32.48 -11.48 -30.14
C SER A 288 31.75 -11.81 -31.46
N LYS A 289 30.56 -12.40 -31.35
CA LYS A 289 29.68 -12.72 -32.50
C LYS A 289 28.78 -11.55 -32.89
N VAL A 290 28.69 -10.50 -32.08
CA VAL A 290 27.89 -9.31 -32.35
C VAL A 290 28.77 -8.22 -32.92
N GLN A 291 28.72 -8.04 -34.25
CA GLN A 291 29.59 -7.12 -34.97
C GLN A 291 28.88 -5.80 -35.33
N PHE A 292 27.95 -5.38 -34.50
CA PHE A 292 27.19 -4.13 -34.62
C PHE A 292 26.77 -3.63 -33.26
N ASP A 293 26.50 -2.34 -33.16
CA ASP A 293 25.93 -1.75 -31.93
C ASP A 293 24.49 -2.24 -31.77
N VAL A 294 24.18 -2.86 -30.63
CA VAL A 294 22.82 -3.36 -30.33
C VAL A 294 21.91 -2.17 -30.08
N THR A 295 20.89 -2.00 -30.91
CA THR A 295 19.87 -0.95 -30.76
C THR A 295 18.51 -1.49 -30.41
N THR A 296 18.34 -2.83 -30.44
CA THR A 296 17.05 -3.47 -30.15
C THR A 296 17.30 -4.90 -29.66
N ILE A 297 16.58 -5.31 -28.64
CA ILE A 297 16.44 -6.69 -28.18
C ILE A 297 15.04 -7.15 -28.59
N GLY A 298 14.95 -8.20 -29.38
CA GLY A 298 13.68 -8.79 -29.82
C GLY A 298 13.38 -10.06 -29.02
N LEU A 299 12.19 -10.12 -28.46
CA LEU A 299 11.65 -11.27 -27.73
C LEU A 299 10.43 -11.78 -28.51
N ASP A 300 10.59 -12.89 -29.23
CA ASP A 300 9.49 -13.52 -29.97
C ASP A 300 8.96 -14.70 -29.15
N MET A 301 7.67 -14.73 -28.88
CA MET A 301 6.97 -15.87 -28.31
C MET A 301 6.05 -16.50 -29.37
N ARG A 302 6.10 -17.83 -29.48
CA ARG A 302 5.20 -18.62 -30.33
C ARG A 302 4.59 -19.74 -29.50
N CYS A 303 3.29 -19.95 -29.70
CA CYS A 303 2.55 -21.03 -29.08
C CYS A 303 1.51 -21.61 -30.00
N THR A 304 1.00 -22.78 -29.70
CA THR A 304 -0.12 -23.43 -30.38
C THR A 304 -1.18 -23.77 -29.34
N GLY A 305 -2.44 -23.39 -29.60
CA GLY A 305 -3.56 -23.71 -28.72
C GLY A 305 -3.90 -22.63 -27.68
N ALA A 306 -3.13 -21.52 -27.62
CA ALA A 306 -3.51 -20.38 -26.79
C ALA A 306 -4.84 -19.78 -27.25
N VAL A 307 -5.65 -19.33 -26.30
CA VAL A 307 -6.95 -18.70 -26.52
C VAL A 307 -6.91 -17.23 -26.08
N MET A 308 -7.94 -16.48 -26.47
CA MET A 308 -8.10 -15.10 -26.03
C MET A 308 -8.20 -15.05 -24.49
N GLY A 309 -7.43 -14.17 -23.85
CA GLY A 309 -7.33 -14.07 -22.41
C GLY A 309 -6.10 -14.75 -21.80
N ASP A 310 -5.44 -15.66 -22.52
CA ASP A 310 -4.16 -16.23 -22.06
C ASP A 310 -3.08 -15.16 -22.01
N THR A 311 -2.28 -15.15 -20.95
CA THR A 311 -1.22 -14.14 -20.73
C THR A 311 0.14 -14.78 -20.59
N TYR A 312 1.16 -14.07 -21.05
CA TYR A 312 2.58 -14.35 -20.76
C TYR A 312 3.30 -13.04 -20.44
N ARG A 313 4.46 -13.11 -19.76
CA ARG A 313 5.18 -11.90 -19.38
C ARG A 313 6.67 -12.10 -19.23
N TYR A 314 7.40 -10.98 -19.37
CA TYR A 314 8.83 -10.83 -19.09
C TYR A 314 9.03 -9.81 -18.00
N ASP A 315 10.10 -9.98 -17.19
CA ASP A 315 10.42 -9.07 -16.09
C ASP A 315 11.89 -9.20 -15.69
N SER A 316 12.40 -8.26 -14.90
CA SER A 316 13.67 -8.33 -14.19
C SER A 316 14.84 -8.77 -15.08
N PHE A 317 15.27 -7.88 -15.98
CA PHE A 317 16.35 -8.14 -16.92
C PHE A 317 17.72 -7.84 -16.30
N TYR A 318 18.65 -8.79 -16.39
CA TYR A 318 19.98 -8.69 -15.81
C TYR A 318 21.10 -9.00 -16.81
N LEU A 319 22.27 -8.39 -16.60
CA LEU A 319 23.55 -8.94 -17.00
C LEU A 319 24.23 -9.53 -15.76
N THR A 320 24.81 -10.74 -15.84
CA THR A 320 25.41 -11.38 -14.67
C THR A 320 26.61 -12.25 -15.06
N ASN A 321 27.50 -12.48 -14.12
CA ASN A 321 28.63 -13.42 -14.28
C ASN A 321 28.25 -14.85 -13.88
N SER A 322 27.12 -15.04 -13.21
CA SER A 322 26.55 -16.35 -12.89
C SER A 322 25.04 -16.25 -12.70
N PRO A 323 24.22 -17.12 -13.31
CA PRO A 323 22.79 -17.20 -13.05
C PRO A 323 22.45 -17.35 -11.55
N GLN A 324 23.28 -18.07 -10.80
CA GLN A 324 23.06 -18.33 -9.38
C GLN A 324 23.05 -17.03 -8.55
N LEU A 325 23.83 -16.04 -8.94
CA LEU A 325 23.83 -14.73 -8.26
C LEU A 325 22.46 -14.05 -8.30
N ILE A 326 21.72 -14.18 -9.42
CA ILE A 326 20.39 -13.62 -9.56
C ILE A 326 19.35 -14.49 -8.85
N ILE A 327 19.48 -15.81 -8.94
CA ILE A 327 18.59 -16.77 -8.27
C ILE A 327 18.67 -16.62 -6.74
N ASP A 328 19.87 -16.35 -6.21
CA ASP A 328 20.11 -16.18 -4.76
C ASP A 328 19.84 -14.75 -4.25
N LEU A 329 19.46 -13.80 -5.14
CA LEU A 329 19.05 -12.47 -4.68
C LEU A 329 17.87 -12.62 -3.72
N PRO A 330 17.86 -11.86 -2.60
CA PRO A 330 16.68 -11.77 -1.77
C PRO A 330 15.54 -11.23 -2.66
N ASN A 331 14.46 -11.99 -2.73
CA ASN A 331 13.29 -11.54 -3.49
C ASN A 331 12.68 -10.32 -2.81
N ASP A 332 12.90 -9.14 -3.36
CA ASP A 332 12.20 -7.93 -3.01
C ASP A 332 10.74 -8.01 -3.52
N GLY A 333 9.94 -8.87 -2.87
CA GLY A 333 8.50 -9.03 -3.13
C GLY A 333 8.09 -10.05 -4.18
N GLY A 334 9.01 -10.77 -4.82
CA GLY A 334 8.70 -11.84 -5.79
C GLY A 334 8.67 -13.22 -5.14
N VAL A 335 7.57 -13.94 -5.33
CA VAL A 335 7.32 -15.27 -4.80
C VAL A 335 8.37 -16.29 -5.22
N THR A 336 9.13 -16.81 -4.25
CA THR A 336 9.74 -18.13 -4.40
C THR A 336 8.75 -19.16 -3.87
N GLY A 337 7.96 -19.76 -4.74
CA GLY A 337 7.06 -20.82 -4.30
C GLY A 337 6.47 -21.51 -5.50
N ASP A 338 6.52 -22.80 -5.50
CA ASP A 338 5.56 -23.62 -6.24
C ASP A 338 4.17 -23.17 -5.78
N GLU A 339 3.27 -22.80 -6.71
CA GLU A 339 1.92 -22.29 -6.38
C GLU A 339 1.08 -23.23 -5.51
N SER A 340 1.62 -24.38 -5.13
CA SER A 340 1.00 -25.40 -4.28
C SER A 340 1.42 -25.36 -2.82
N GLU A 341 2.42 -24.56 -2.42
CA GLU A 341 2.92 -24.56 -1.04
C GLU A 341 2.46 -23.33 -0.25
N ILE A 342 1.91 -23.59 0.94
CA ILE A 342 1.53 -22.58 1.91
C ILE A 342 2.78 -21.81 2.35
N PRO A 343 2.75 -20.45 2.40
CA PRO A 343 3.90 -19.64 2.81
C PRO A 343 4.50 -20.09 4.15
N GLU A 344 5.81 -20.26 4.18
CA GLU A 344 6.56 -20.72 5.36
C GLU A 344 7.32 -19.58 6.04
N MET A 345 7.45 -19.69 7.36
CA MET A 345 8.19 -18.72 8.17
C MET A 345 9.68 -18.74 7.83
N PRO A 346 10.34 -17.61 7.55
CA PRO A 346 11.75 -17.58 7.20
C PRO A 346 12.64 -17.85 8.42
N ASP A 347 13.64 -18.69 8.25
CA ASP A 347 14.61 -19.05 9.30
C ASP A 347 15.67 -17.97 9.56
N ASN A 348 15.86 -17.03 8.64
CA ASN A 348 16.97 -16.07 8.63
C ASN A 348 16.57 -14.63 8.99
N ILE A 349 15.33 -14.37 9.39
CA ILE A 349 14.85 -13.05 9.81
C ILE A 349 14.59 -13.05 11.32
N ASP A 350 15.45 -12.39 12.08
CA ASP A 350 15.29 -12.30 13.55
C ASP A 350 14.28 -11.23 14.01
N ASP A 351 14.02 -10.21 13.19
CA ASP A 351 13.09 -9.11 13.51
C ASP A 351 11.64 -9.53 13.20
N VAL A 352 10.82 -9.58 14.23
CA VAL A 352 9.44 -10.05 14.15
C VAL A 352 8.54 -9.17 13.25
N VAL A 353 8.82 -7.87 13.12
CA VAL A 353 8.07 -6.96 12.22
C VAL A 353 8.42 -7.27 10.76
N LYS A 354 9.71 -7.53 10.50
CA LYS A 354 10.16 -7.96 9.18
C LYS A 354 9.65 -9.36 8.83
N GLN A 355 9.60 -10.27 9.80
CA GLN A 355 8.96 -11.58 9.62
C GLN A 355 7.50 -11.44 9.20
N ALA A 356 6.72 -10.60 9.91
CA ALA A 356 5.33 -10.36 9.59
C ALA A 356 5.16 -9.78 8.17
N LYS A 357 5.97 -8.78 7.81
CA LYS A 357 5.96 -8.22 6.46
C LYS A 357 6.29 -9.28 5.42
N TYR A 358 7.37 -10.03 5.58
CA TYR A 358 7.75 -11.11 4.68
C TYR A 358 6.59 -12.10 4.46
N MET A 359 5.99 -12.60 5.54
CA MET A 359 4.90 -13.57 5.45
C MET A 359 3.66 -13.01 4.74
N PHE A 360 3.31 -11.74 4.99
CA PHE A 360 2.18 -11.12 4.31
C PHE A 360 2.46 -10.85 2.84
N ASP A 361 3.69 -10.45 2.49
CA ASP A 361 4.13 -10.33 1.09
C ASP A 361 4.01 -11.68 0.36
N GLN A 362 4.37 -12.80 1.00
CA GLN A 362 4.14 -14.14 0.45
C GLN A 362 2.64 -14.45 0.30
N CYS A 363 1.83 -14.15 1.31
CA CYS A 363 0.38 -14.35 1.25
C CYS A 363 -0.28 -13.54 0.13
N LEU A 364 0.20 -12.34 -0.19
CA LEU A 364 -0.35 -11.51 -1.28
C LEU A 364 -0.30 -12.21 -2.65
N ASN A 365 0.65 -13.11 -2.83
CA ASN A 365 0.91 -13.80 -4.08
C ASN A 365 0.48 -15.28 -4.09
N TYR A 366 -0.11 -15.75 -3.00
CA TYR A 366 -0.56 -17.15 -2.85
C TYR A 366 -2.09 -17.22 -2.88
N THR A 367 -2.66 -17.94 -3.85
CA THR A 367 -4.10 -18.26 -3.88
C THR A 367 -4.30 -19.64 -3.26
N PRO A 368 -4.95 -19.73 -2.09
CA PRO A 368 -5.06 -21.01 -1.39
C PRO A 368 -6.02 -21.96 -2.10
N ALA A 369 -5.76 -23.26 -1.96
CA ALA A 369 -6.71 -24.29 -2.34
C ALA A 369 -7.97 -24.19 -1.49
N ILE A 370 -9.14 -24.38 -2.11
CA ILE A 370 -10.44 -24.38 -1.42
C ILE A 370 -11.05 -25.79 -1.41
N THR A 371 -11.70 -26.13 -0.30
CA THR A 371 -12.43 -27.39 -0.15
C THR A 371 -13.86 -27.10 0.26
N TYR A 372 -14.81 -27.27 -0.65
CA TYR A 372 -16.23 -27.12 -0.35
C TYR A 372 -16.73 -28.17 0.63
N THR A 373 -17.55 -27.74 1.57
CA THR A 373 -18.10 -28.59 2.63
C THR A 373 -19.63 -28.40 2.76
N PRO A 374 -20.44 -28.84 1.77
CA PRO A 374 -21.87 -28.53 1.67
C PRO A 374 -22.71 -28.90 2.89
N GLN A 375 -22.21 -29.82 3.73
CA GLN A 375 -22.88 -30.20 4.99
C GLN A 375 -22.95 -29.03 6.01
N TYR A 376 -22.20 -27.98 5.81
CA TYR A 376 -22.19 -26.78 6.64
C TYR A 376 -22.76 -25.55 5.91
N ASP A 377 -23.39 -25.73 4.73
CA ASP A 377 -24.08 -24.63 4.07
C ASP A 377 -25.13 -24.04 5.01
N PRO A 378 -25.26 -22.71 5.14
CA PRO A 378 -26.10 -22.12 6.16
C PRO A 378 -27.59 -22.30 5.82
N ALA A 379 -28.33 -22.93 6.74
CA ALA A 379 -29.74 -23.18 6.56
C ALA A 379 -30.56 -21.87 6.40
N GLY A 380 -31.44 -21.83 5.40
CA GLY A 380 -32.26 -20.65 5.11
C GLY A 380 -31.56 -19.54 4.29
N TYR A 381 -30.34 -19.78 3.83
CA TYR A 381 -29.58 -18.87 2.97
C TYR A 381 -29.17 -19.59 1.68
N GLU A 382 -30.15 -19.91 0.85
CA GLU A 382 -29.92 -20.58 -0.41
C GLU A 382 -28.95 -19.78 -1.31
N GLY A 383 -27.99 -20.49 -1.92
CA GLY A 383 -26.95 -19.89 -2.76
C GLY A 383 -25.68 -19.45 -2.02
N ILE A 384 -25.70 -19.41 -0.68
CA ILE A 384 -24.48 -19.21 0.11
C ILE A 384 -23.83 -20.56 0.35
N LYS A 385 -22.54 -20.68 0.02
CA LYS A 385 -21.74 -21.90 0.12
C LYS A 385 -20.68 -21.77 1.19
N CYS A 386 -20.33 -22.88 1.83
CA CYS A 386 -19.23 -22.94 2.76
C CYS A 386 -18.07 -23.75 2.22
N PHE A 387 -16.88 -23.34 2.62
CA PHE A 387 -15.65 -24.05 2.30
C PHE A 387 -14.56 -23.77 3.34
N TYR A 388 -13.55 -24.61 3.31
CA TYR A 388 -12.26 -24.33 3.94
C TYR A 388 -11.26 -23.92 2.88
N TYR A 389 -10.30 -23.07 3.27
CA TYR A 389 -9.12 -22.75 2.47
C TYR A 389 -7.88 -22.83 3.33
N ASP A 390 -6.77 -23.20 2.69
CA ASP A 390 -5.48 -23.34 3.35
C ASP A 390 -4.96 -21.99 3.87
N SER A 391 -4.26 -22.02 5.00
CA SER A 391 -3.72 -20.84 5.65
C SER A 391 -2.34 -21.10 6.23
N VAL A 392 -1.66 -20.05 6.68
CA VAL A 392 -0.31 -20.08 7.22
C VAL A 392 -0.17 -21.08 8.38
N ASN A 393 0.99 -21.72 8.50
CA ASN A 393 1.26 -22.74 9.50
C ASN A 393 1.15 -22.18 10.93
N PHE A 394 0.74 -23.04 11.87
CA PHE A 394 0.76 -22.80 13.30
C PHE A 394 1.52 -23.91 14.01
N ASN A 395 2.58 -23.57 14.73
CA ASN A 395 3.49 -24.55 15.37
C ASN A 395 3.99 -25.62 14.37
N GLY A 396 4.38 -25.20 13.16
CA GLY A 396 4.88 -26.09 12.11
C GLY A 396 3.82 -27.04 11.52
N LYS A 397 2.53 -26.78 11.75
CA LYS A 397 1.41 -27.57 11.20
C LYS A 397 0.56 -26.72 10.28
N ALA A 398 0.17 -27.28 9.15
CA ALA A 398 -0.77 -26.68 8.23
C ALA A 398 -2.09 -26.31 8.94
N THR A 399 -2.60 -25.12 8.66
CA THR A 399 -3.88 -24.65 9.15
C THR A 399 -4.85 -24.37 8.00
N ARG A 400 -6.12 -24.16 8.36
CA ARG A 400 -7.16 -23.79 7.44
C ARG A 400 -8.06 -22.71 8.03
N ALA A 401 -8.78 -22.00 7.18
CA ALA A 401 -9.81 -21.08 7.59
C ALA A 401 -11.16 -21.50 7.03
N PHE A 402 -12.21 -21.37 7.83
CA PHE A 402 -13.58 -21.57 7.40
C PHE A 402 -14.15 -20.28 6.80
N ALA A 403 -14.94 -20.39 5.73
CA ALA A 403 -15.59 -19.25 5.10
C ALA A 403 -16.97 -19.60 4.54
N TYR A 404 -17.82 -18.59 4.47
CA TYR A 404 -19.01 -18.56 3.62
C TYR A 404 -18.78 -17.63 2.43
N ILE A 405 -19.29 -18.00 1.25
CA ILE A 405 -19.30 -17.15 0.06
C ILE A 405 -20.68 -17.17 -0.58
N GLY A 406 -21.13 -16.02 -1.07
CA GLY A 406 -22.39 -15.88 -1.80
C GLY A 406 -22.27 -14.87 -2.91
N TYR A 407 -23.08 -15.06 -3.96
CA TYR A 407 -23.11 -14.22 -5.15
C TYR A 407 -24.49 -13.60 -5.36
N PRO A 408 -24.57 -12.40 -5.92
CA PRO A 408 -25.85 -11.83 -6.33
C PRO A 408 -26.41 -12.57 -7.55
N GLU A 409 -27.71 -12.45 -7.75
CA GLU A 409 -28.38 -12.97 -8.95
C GLU A 409 -27.78 -12.36 -10.23
N GLY A 410 -27.47 -13.19 -11.21
CA GLY A 410 -26.94 -12.79 -12.50
C GLY A 410 -25.43 -12.61 -12.56
N ALA A 411 -24.68 -12.90 -11.49
CA ALA A 411 -23.22 -12.94 -11.55
C ALA A 411 -22.75 -14.05 -12.48
N SER A 412 -21.87 -13.73 -13.42
CA SER A 412 -21.26 -14.68 -14.36
C SER A 412 -19.89 -14.19 -14.81
N ALA A 413 -19.09 -15.05 -15.45
CA ALA A 413 -17.79 -14.66 -15.99
C ALA A 413 -17.90 -13.58 -17.09
N GLU A 414 -19.04 -13.50 -17.80
CA GLU A 414 -19.33 -12.45 -18.78
C GLU A 414 -19.87 -11.16 -18.15
N ASN A 415 -20.28 -11.24 -16.88
CA ASN A 415 -20.79 -10.10 -16.11
C ASN A 415 -20.30 -10.20 -14.66
N PRO A 416 -18.98 -10.01 -14.44
CA PRO A 416 -18.40 -10.06 -13.10
C PRO A 416 -18.94 -8.93 -12.23
N VAL A 417 -19.11 -9.21 -10.95
CA VAL A 417 -19.74 -8.29 -9.99
C VAL A 417 -18.73 -7.76 -9.00
N PRO A 418 -18.92 -6.56 -8.41
CA PRO A 418 -18.11 -6.12 -7.29
C PRO A 418 -18.24 -7.07 -6.11
N ALA A 419 -17.23 -7.12 -5.24
CA ALA A 419 -17.23 -8.02 -4.09
C ALA A 419 -16.81 -7.32 -2.79
N VAL A 420 -17.04 -8.01 -1.66
CA VAL A 420 -16.63 -7.51 -0.34
C VAL A 420 -16.15 -8.65 0.57
N LEU A 421 -15.04 -8.41 1.26
CA LEU A 421 -14.53 -9.24 2.36
C LEU A 421 -15.14 -8.75 3.68
N LEU A 422 -15.71 -9.67 4.46
CA LEU A 422 -16.44 -9.41 5.69
C LEU A 422 -15.68 -9.98 6.89
N LEU A 423 -15.27 -9.09 7.82
CA LEU A 423 -14.51 -9.43 9.02
C LEU A 423 -15.36 -9.20 10.27
N HIS A 424 -15.78 -10.29 10.91
CA HIS A 424 -16.65 -10.24 12.10
C HIS A 424 -15.95 -9.64 13.32
N GLY A 425 -16.72 -9.21 14.33
CA GLY A 425 -16.22 -8.75 15.62
C GLY A 425 -15.76 -9.88 16.53
N SER A 426 -15.10 -9.52 17.63
CA SER A 426 -14.61 -10.44 18.65
C SER A 426 -15.73 -11.38 19.15
N GLY A 427 -15.41 -12.66 19.28
CA GLY A 427 -16.36 -13.70 19.67
C GLY A 427 -17.43 -14.04 18.61
N GLY A 428 -17.32 -13.46 17.40
CA GLY A 428 -18.22 -13.73 16.27
C GLY A 428 -17.75 -14.90 15.41
N TYR A 429 -18.46 -15.03 14.30
CA TYR A 429 -18.23 -16.05 13.27
C TYR A 429 -18.65 -15.49 11.91
N PRO A 430 -18.42 -16.18 10.80
CA PRO A 430 -18.96 -15.80 9.50
C PRO A 430 -20.50 -15.77 9.53
N PHE A 431 -21.10 -14.61 9.19
CA PHE A 431 -22.56 -14.42 9.22
C PHE A 431 -23.14 -14.51 7.81
N ALA A 432 -23.99 -15.50 7.56
CA ALA A 432 -24.67 -15.67 6.28
C ALA A 432 -25.65 -14.52 5.97
N GLU A 433 -26.33 -13.99 7.00
CA GLU A 433 -27.20 -12.82 6.86
C GLU A 433 -26.45 -11.59 6.38
N TRP A 434 -25.19 -11.40 6.79
CA TRP A 434 -24.37 -10.27 6.33
C TRP A 434 -23.98 -10.42 4.86
N ILE A 435 -23.64 -11.65 4.43
CA ILE A 435 -23.43 -11.96 3.01
C ILE A 435 -24.68 -11.64 2.20
N LYS A 436 -25.86 -12.11 2.66
CA LYS A 436 -27.14 -11.88 1.98
C LYS A 436 -27.42 -10.39 1.79
N LEU A 437 -27.13 -9.54 2.78
CA LEU A 437 -27.29 -8.09 2.68
C LEU A 437 -26.45 -7.47 1.55
N TRP A 438 -25.26 -8.01 1.28
CA TRP A 438 -24.40 -7.56 0.18
C TRP A 438 -24.86 -8.17 -1.16
N ASN A 439 -25.25 -9.47 -1.18
CA ASN A 439 -25.79 -10.09 -2.39
C ASN A 439 -27.05 -9.37 -2.88
N ASP A 440 -27.97 -8.99 -1.98
CA ASP A 440 -29.17 -8.23 -2.34
C ASP A 440 -28.89 -6.84 -2.93
N ARG A 441 -27.67 -6.36 -2.77
CA ARG A 441 -27.17 -5.11 -3.34
C ARG A 441 -26.29 -5.30 -4.58
N GLY A 442 -26.18 -6.53 -5.09
CA GLY A 442 -25.42 -6.85 -6.30
C GLY A 442 -23.91 -6.94 -6.07
N TYR A 443 -23.48 -7.37 -4.90
CA TYR A 443 -22.08 -7.69 -4.59
C TYR A 443 -21.94 -9.18 -4.30
N ALA A 444 -20.87 -9.79 -4.76
CA ALA A 444 -20.38 -11.02 -4.15
C ALA A 444 -19.84 -10.72 -2.74
N ALA A 445 -19.94 -11.67 -1.83
CA ALA A 445 -19.42 -11.47 -0.49
C ALA A 445 -18.81 -12.74 0.07
N ILE A 446 -17.64 -12.60 0.71
CA ILE A 446 -16.99 -13.66 1.48
C ILE A 446 -16.89 -13.25 2.94
N ALA A 447 -17.40 -14.07 3.85
CA ALA A 447 -17.24 -13.91 5.30
C ALA A 447 -16.33 -15.01 5.83
N ILE A 448 -15.26 -14.64 6.52
CA ILE A 448 -14.24 -15.58 6.97
C ILE A 448 -14.24 -15.74 8.49
N GLN A 449 -13.82 -16.91 8.95
CA GLN A 449 -13.43 -17.12 10.34
C GLN A 449 -11.95 -16.78 10.51
N HIS A 450 -11.66 -15.62 11.06
CA HIS A 450 -10.28 -15.16 11.28
C HIS A 450 -9.66 -15.68 12.60
N GLY A 451 -10.44 -16.36 13.45
CA GLY A 451 -9.96 -17.17 14.58
C GLY A 451 -9.86 -18.65 14.20
N ALA A 452 -10.29 -19.54 15.07
CA ALA A 452 -10.20 -20.99 14.93
C ALA A 452 -11.53 -21.70 15.27
N LEU A 453 -12.65 -21.16 14.80
CA LEU A 453 -13.96 -21.79 14.99
C LEU A 453 -14.46 -22.43 13.68
N MET A 454 -15.31 -23.43 13.80
CA MET A 454 -16.05 -24.07 12.73
C MET A 454 -17.48 -24.39 13.16
N PRO A 455 -18.43 -24.59 12.26
CA PRO A 455 -19.76 -25.06 12.62
C PRO A 455 -19.72 -26.44 13.31
N ASP A 456 -20.50 -26.61 14.35
CA ASP A 456 -20.61 -27.89 15.10
C ASP A 456 -21.60 -28.90 14.48
N GLY A 457 -22.24 -28.52 13.37
CA GLY A 457 -23.24 -29.29 12.69
C GLY A 457 -24.64 -29.30 13.37
N ASN A 458 -24.79 -28.58 14.49
CA ASN A 458 -26.05 -28.49 15.27
C ASN A 458 -26.58 -27.05 15.35
N GLY A 459 -26.04 -26.14 14.51
CA GLY A 459 -26.39 -24.74 14.48
C GLY A 459 -25.55 -23.85 15.40
N GLY A 460 -24.52 -24.40 16.06
CA GLY A 460 -23.56 -23.71 16.87
C GLY A 460 -22.17 -23.73 16.24
N TRP A 461 -21.15 -23.25 17.01
CA TRP A 461 -19.78 -23.18 16.62
C TRP A 461 -18.88 -23.86 17.65
N THR A 462 -17.84 -24.53 17.19
CA THR A 462 -16.85 -25.22 18.02
C THR A 462 -15.45 -24.94 17.55
N GLN A 463 -14.46 -25.29 18.36
CA GLN A 463 -13.04 -25.16 18.01
C GLN A 463 -12.69 -26.07 16.84
N ASP A 464 -12.11 -25.52 15.78
CA ASP A 464 -11.48 -26.28 14.71
C ASP A 464 -10.04 -26.64 15.11
N ALA A 465 -9.76 -27.93 15.23
CA ALA A 465 -8.41 -28.42 15.57
C ALA A 465 -7.34 -28.05 14.52
N GLN A 466 -7.75 -27.74 13.29
CA GLN A 466 -6.91 -27.28 12.20
C GLN A 466 -7.05 -25.78 11.94
N GLY A 467 -7.84 -25.06 12.72
CA GLY A 467 -8.09 -23.62 12.54
C GLY A 467 -6.95 -22.71 13.02
N GLY A 468 -5.89 -23.27 13.58
CA GLY A 468 -4.77 -22.51 14.13
C GLY A 468 -5.08 -21.94 15.52
N ILE A 469 -4.87 -20.64 15.72
CA ILE A 469 -4.99 -19.97 17.01
C ILE A 469 -6.33 -19.26 17.19
N THR A 470 -6.88 -19.32 18.39
CA THR A 470 -8.05 -18.55 18.80
C THR A 470 -7.73 -17.07 18.95
N GLU A 471 -8.78 -16.25 18.93
CA GLU A 471 -8.68 -14.82 19.15
C GLU A 471 -7.94 -14.48 20.46
N GLY A 472 -7.01 -13.53 20.38
CA GLY A 472 -6.21 -13.06 21.52
C GLY A 472 -5.46 -11.77 21.21
N TYR A 473 -5.51 -10.84 22.14
CA TYR A 473 -4.81 -9.55 22.08
C TYR A 473 -3.63 -9.51 23.05
N GLY A 474 -2.75 -8.51 22.93
CA GLY A 474 -1.62 -8.31 23.83
C GLY A 474 -0.55 -9.41 23.73
N THR A 475 -0.40 -10.02 22.56
CA THR A 475 0.48 -11.17 22.33
C THR A 475 1.76 -10.81 21.57
N GLY A 476 2.08 -9.52 21.40
CA GLY A 476 3.23 -9.05 20.62
C GLY A 476 4.59 -9.58 21.06
N ASN A 477 4.70 -10.04 22.31
CA ASN A 477 5.93 -10.65 22.86
C ASN A 477 6.07 -12.16 22.54
N LEU A 478 5.07 -12.78 21.92
CA LEU A 478 5.13 -14.19 21.50
C LEU A 478 5.79 -14.32 20.12
N PRO A 479 6.31 -15.50 19.74
CA PRO A 479 6.65 -15.78 18.36
C PRO A 479 5.49 -15.45 17.42
N LEU A 480 5.79 -14.94 16.22
CA LEU A 480 4.78 -14.42 15.29
C LEU A 480 3.65 -15.43 15.00
N GLU A 481 4.00 -16.68 14.74
CA GLU A 481 3.05 -17.78 14.50
C GLU A 481 2.08 -18.06 15.67
N ARG A 482 2.41 -17.56 16.87
CA ARG A 482 1.58 -17.70 18.08
C ARG A 482 0.72 -16.46 18.35
N GLN A 483 0.67 -15.53 17.43
CA GLN A 483 -0.09 -14.31 17.55
C GLN A 483 -1.36 -14.37 16.68
N TRP A 484 -2.52 -14.21 17.30
CA TRP A 484 -3.80 -14.29 16.57
C TRP A 484 -3.90 -13.30 15.41
N LEU A 485 -3.46 -12.05 15.60
CA LEU A 485 -3.53 -11.03 14.54
C LEU A 485 -2.71 -11.41 13.30
N TYR A 486 -1.59 -12.12 13.47
CA TYR A 486 -0.83 -12.67 12.34
C TYR A 486 -1.70 -13.60 11.48
N HIS A 487 -2.37 -14.58 12.12
CA HIS A 487 -3.26 -15.51 11.41
C HIS A 487 -4.48 -14.79 10.82
N ALA A 488 -5.07 -13.85 11.56
CA ALA A 488 -6.26 -13.12 11.11
C ALA A 488 -5.97 -12.27 9.86
N VAL A 489 -4.84 -11.57 9.82
CA VAL A 489 -4.42 -10.78 8.65
C VAL A 489 -4.06 -11.70 7.47
N ALA A 490 -3.28 -12.78 7.71
CA ALA A 490 -2.94 -13.75 6.66
C ALA A 490 -4.20 -14.36 6.03
N LYS A 491 -5.14 -14.87 6.85
CA LYS A 491 -6.42 -15.41 6.38
C LYS A 491 -7.20 -14.40 5.55
N SER A 492 -7.18 -13.13 5.94
CA SER A 492 -7.87 -12.06 5.21
C SER A 492 -7.23 -11.77 3.85
N ILE A 493 -5.89 -11.75 3.75
CA ILE A 493 -5.18 -11.62 2.47
C ILE A 493 -5.51 -12.79 1.55
N LEU A 494 -5.48 -14.02 2.08
CA LEU A 494 -5.77 -15.23 1.32
C LEU A 494 -7.23 -15.26 0.82
N ALA A 495 -8.18 -14.82 1.65
CA ALA A 495 -9.58 -14.68 1.23
C ALA A 495 -9.76 -13.61 0.15
N HIS A 496 -9.00 -12.52 0.21
CA HIS A 496 -8.97 -11.52 -0.85
C HIS A 496 -8.45 -12.12 -2.17
N ASN A 497 -7.40 -12.95 -2.12
CA ASN A 497 -6.89 -13.64 -3.32
C ASN A 497 -7.92 -14.61 -3.90
N ILE A 498 -8.70 -15.32 -3.07
CA ILE A 498 -9.82 -16.14 -3.55
C ILE A 498 -10.82 -15.30 -4.36
N LEU A 499 -11.25 -14.13 -3.83
CA LEU A 499 -12.14 -13.24 -4.56
C LEU A 499 -11.50 -12.70 -5.85
N ARG A 500 -10.22 -12.35 -5.81
CA ARG A 500 -9.49 -11.81 -6.98
C ARG A 500 -9.31 -12.84 -8.10
N SER A 501 -9.24 -14.11 -7.76
CA SER A 501 -9.12 -15.22 -8.72
C SER A 501 -10.46 -15.77 -9.21
N ASP A 502 -11.57 -15.31 -8.63
CA ASP A 502 -12.90 -15.79 -8.97
C ASP A 502 -13.42 -15.12 -10.25
N PRO A 503 -13.69 -15.85 -11.32
CA PRO A 503 -14.17 -15.27 -12.59
C PRO A 503 -15.53 -14.58 -12.48
N LEU A 504 -16.29 -14.79 -11.40
CA LEU A 504 -17.56 -14.12 -11.16
C LEU A 504 -17.39 -12.74 -10.51
N VAL A 505 -16.16 -12.38 -10.11
CA VAL A 505 -15.82 -11.17 -9.36
C VAL A 505 -15.01 -10.22 -10.21
N ASP A 506 -15.38 -8.94 -10.22
CA ASP A 506 -14.54 -7.86 -10.77
C ASP A 506 -13.40 -7.58 -9.79
N SER A 507 -12.20 -8.03 -10.11
CA SER A 507 -11.02 -7.99 -9.23
C SER A 507 -10.59 -6.58 -8.83
N ASP A 508 -10.97 -5.54 -9.60
CA ASP A 508 -10.68 -4.14 -9.31
C ASP A 508 -11.75 -3.47 -8.43
N LYS A 509 -12.83 -4.19 -8.13
CA LYS A 509 -13.98 -3.69 -7.36
C LYS A 509 -14.24 -4.49 -6.08
N ILE A 510 -13.19 -4.90 -5.40
CA ILE A 510 -13.27 -5.63 -4.13
C ILE A 510 -13.04 -4.68 -2.96
N GLY A 511 -14.03 -4.57 -2.07
CA GLY A 511 -13.90 -3.82 -0.83
C GLY A 511 -13.72 -4.72 0.39
N VAL A 512 -13.49 -4.10 1.54
CA VAL A 512 -13.42 -4.79 2.84
C VAL A 512 -14.16 -4.01 3.91
N THR A 513 -14.91 -4.72 4.77
CA THR A 513 -15.52 -4.14 5.97
C THR A 513 -15.26 -5.00 7.18
N GLY A 514 -15.01 -4.37 8.32
CA GLY A 514 -14.66 -5.06 9.56
C GLY A 514 -15.34 -4.41 10.77
N ILE A 515 -15.98 -5.25 11.59
CA ILE A 515 -16.74 -4.80 12.77
C ILE A 515 -15.92 -5.09 14.03
N SER A 516 -15.75 -4.08 14.92
CA SER A 516 -15.09 -4.24 16.22
C SER A 516 -13.70 -4.91 16.11
N GLY A 517 -13.49 -6.10 16.65
CA GLY A 517 -12.26 -6.88 16.46
C GLY A 517 -11.88 -7.07 14.99
N GLY A 518 -12.86 -7.25 14.09
CA GLY A 518 -12.65 -7.26 12.65
C GLY A 518 -12.16 -5.93 12.10
N GLY A 519 -12.49 -4.80 12.74
CA GLY A 519 -11.93 -3.48 12.41
C GLY A 519 -10.45 -3.35 12.77
N VAL A 520 -10.00 -4.00 13.87
CA VAL A 520 -8.56 -4.09 14.22
C VAL A 520 -7.81 -4.94 13.19
N VAL A 521 -8.40 -6.07 12.77
CA VAL A 521 -7.84 -6.90 11.68
C VAL A 521 -7.75 -6.08 10.40
N LEU A 522 -8.83 -5.36 10.03
CA LEU A 522 -8.90 -4.50 8.85
C LEU A 522 -7.82 -3.41 8.86
N ALA A 523 -7.61 -2.74 10.01
CA ALA A 523 -6.59 -1.69 10.14
C ALA A 523 -5.18 -2.18 9.81
N ASN A 524 -4.87 -3.41 10.21
CA ASN A 524 -3.60 -4.05 9.87
C ASN A 524 -3.59 -4.54 8.43
N LEU A 525 -4.67 -5.17 7.97
CA LEU A 525 -4.80 -5.73 6.63
C LEU A 525 -4.52 -4.72 5.53
N ILE A 526 -5.21 -3.56 5.55
CA ILE A 526 -5.11 -2.57 4.47
C ILE A 526 -3.77 -1.83 4.43
N GLY A 527 -2.97 -1.94 5.49
CA GLY A 527 -1.59 -1.45 5.52
C GLY A 527 -0.60 -2.38 4.83
N TYR A 528 -0.96 -3.66 4.65
CA TYR A 528 -0.18 -4.67 3.93
C TYR A 528 -0.79 -4.99 2.56
N ASP A 529 -2.11 -5.17 2.47
CA ASP A 529 -2.82 -5.41 1.22
C ASP A 529 -3.51 -4.13 0.73
N THR A 530 -2.89 -3.42 -0.17
CA THR A 530 -3.36 -2.13 -0.71
C THR A 530 -4.26 -2.27 -1.94
N ARG A 531 -4.59 -3.50 -2.35
CA ARG A 531 -5.34 -3.80 -3.59
C ARG A 531 -6.87 -3.65 -3.45
N PHE A 532 -7.37 -3.33 -2.26
CA PHE A 532 -8.80 -3.11 -2.05
C PHE A 532 -9.28 -1.80 -2.72
N ALA A 533 -10.46 -1.84 -3.33
CA ALA A 533 -11.10 -0.67 -3.92
C ALA A 533 -11.62 0.32 -2.85
N PHE A 534 -12.04 -0.17 -1.70
CA PHE A 534 -12.48 0.62 -0.55
C PHE A 534 -12.39 -0.16 0.75
N ALA A 535 -12.39 0.54 1.88
CA ALA A 535 -12.43 -0.06 3.21
C ALA A 535 -13.43 0.65 4.13
N VAL A 536 -14.17 -0.13 4.94
CA VAL A 536 -15.12 0.40 5.92
C VAL A 536 -14.90 -0.24 7.29
N PRO A 537 -14.00 0.32 8.12
CA PRO A 537 -13.91 -0.05 9.52
C PRO A 537 -15.13 0.46 10.29
N VAL A 538 -15.69 -0.40 11.13
CA VAL A 538 -16.81 -0.07 12.01
C VAL A 538 -16.37 -0.28 13.46
N TYR A 539 -16.48 0.75 14.27
CA TYR A 539 -16.03 0.89 15.66
C TYR A 539 -14.51 0.98 15.78
N LEU A 540 -13.80 -0.13 16.04
CA LEU A 540 -12.35 -0.18 16.24
C LEU A 540 -11.61 -0.06 14.89
N PHE A 541 -10.50 0.69 14.90
CA PHE A 541 -9.67 0.84 13.69
C PHE A 541 -8.21 1.13 14.05
N GLY A 542 -7.67 2.32 13.77
CA GLY A 542 -6.30 2.73 14.11
C GLY A 542 -6.22 3.54 15.40
N TYR A 543 -5.02 3.85 15.84
CA TYR A 543 -4.73 4.61 17.06
C TYR A 543 -5.29 3.97 18.33
N MET A 544 -5.34 2.64 18.38
CA MET A 544 -5.91 1.92 19.50
C MET A 544 -5.11 2.11 20.80
N HIS A 545 -3.82 2.38 20.70
CA HIS A 545 -2.96 2.73 21.84
C HIS A 545 -3.32 4.09 22.47
N GLU A 546 -4.03 4.95 21.74
CA GLU A 546 -4.54 6.25 22.18
C GLU A 546 -6.02 6.19 22.62
N ALA A 547 -6.61 4.99 22.68
CA ALA A 547 -7.98 4.83 23.10
C ALA A 547 -8.16 5.29 24.55
N LEU A 548 -9.24 6.06 24.82
CA LEU A 548 -9.62 6.48 26.16
C LEU A 548 -10.27 5.35 26.98
N SER A 549 -10.67 4.25 26.34
CA SER A 549 -11.13 3.00 26.95
C SER A 549 -9.94 2.11 27.34
N ASP A 550 -10.21 0.98 28.03
CA ASP A 550 -9.19 -0.02 28.42
C ASP A 550 -8.49 -0.70 27.23
N ARG A 551 -8.90 -0.38 26.02
CA ARG A 551 -8.31 -0.97 24.80
C ARG A 551 -6.86 -0.56 24.60
N SER A 552 -6.47 0.65 25.02
CA SER A 552 -5.08 1.11 25.00
C SER A 552 -4.13 0.21 25.81
N GLU A 553 -4.61 -0.39 26.90
CA GLU A 553 -3.81 -1.29 27.74
C GLU A 553 -3.37 -2.57 27.03
N ARG A 554 -3.98 -2.92 25.90
CA ARG A 554 -3.63 -4.09 25.06
C ARG A 554 -2.44 -3.84 24.15
N TYR A 555 -1.97 -2.60 24.06
CA TYR A 555 -0.90 -2.17 23.16
C TYR A 555 0.38 -1.86 23.94
N ASP A 556 0.97 -2.89 24.58
CA ASP A 556 2.34 -2.77 25.06
C ASP A 556 3.31 -2.48 23.91
N GLU A 557 4.58 -2.19 24.18
CA GLU A 557 5.55 -1.79 23.17
C GLU A 557 5.68 -2.80 22.02
N ALA A 558 5.64 -4.10 22.30
CA ALA A 558 5.76 -5.15 21.29
C ALA A 558 4.49 -5.25 20.43
N THR A 559 3.33 -5.24 21.08
CA THR A 559 2.02 -5.25 20.38
C THR A 559 1.83 -3.98 19.55
N TYR A 560 2.24 -2.81 20.05
CA TYR A 560 2.20 -1.56 19.32
C TYR A 560 3.01 -1.62 18.03
N LYS A 561 4.27 -2.03 18.09
CA LYS A 561 5.15 -2.12 16.91
C LYS A 561 4.60 -3.04 15.82
N LEU A 562 3.96 -4.14 16.22
CA LEU A 562 3.44 -5.12 15.27
C LEU A 562 2.02 -4.79 14.80
N TRP A 563 1.12 -4.46 15.71
CA TRP A 563 -0.32 -4.52 15.48
C TRP A 563 -1.06 -3.20 15.63
N GLU A 564 -0.34 -2.10 15.88
CA GLU A 564 -0.99 -0.79 15.70
C GLU A 564 -1.09 -0.47 14.21
N GLY A 565 -2.31 -0.60 13.67
CA GLY A 565 -2.57 -0.43 12.24
C GLY A 565 -2.21 0.95 11.69
N SER A 566 -2.35 1.99 12.53
CA SER A 566 -2.03 3.37 12.14
C SER A 566 -0.57 3.60 11.76
N LEU A 567 0.35 2.74 12.18
CA LEU A 567 1.76 2.79 11.78
C LEU A 567 1.97 2.56 10.27
N ARG A 568 0.96 2.03 9.58
CA ARG A 568 0.99 1.71 8.15
C ARG A 568 -0.02 2.49 7.32
N PHE A 569 -0.65 3.53 7.88
CA PHE A 569 -1.65 4.34 7.16
C PHE A 569 -1.06 5.11 5.97
N ASP A 570 0.24 5.36 5.94
CA ASP A 570 0.93 5.93 4.78
C ASP A 570 0.81 5.03 3.52
N ASN A 571 0.64 3.70 3.69
CA ASN A 571 0.42 2.75 2.59
C ASN A 571 -1.03 2.74 2.08
N VAL A 572 -1.98 3.24 2.88
CA VAL A 572 -3.42 3.18 2.56
C VAL A 572 -3.77 4.27 1.57
N LYS A 573 -4.10 3.91 0.34
CA LYS A 573 -4.47 4.83 -0.74
C LYS A 573 -5.93 4.72 -1.17
N MET A 574 -6.57 3.57 -0.91
CA MET A 574 -7.99 3.40 -1.19
C MET A 574 -8.85 4.31 -0.32
N PRO A 575 -10.06 4.69 -0.78
CA PRO A 575 -11.04 5.39 0.03
C PRO A 575 -11.45 4.60 1.28
N VAL A 576 -11.52 5.27 2.44
CA VAL A 576 -11.89 4.66 3.72
C VAL A 576 -13.05 5.44 4.34
N LEU A 577 -14.15 4.75 4.68
CA LEU A 577 -15.22 5.31 5.52
C LEU A 577 -15.04 4.81 6.96
N ILE A 578 -14.66 5.68 7.87
CA ILE A 578 -14.57 5.37 9.30
C ILE A 578 -15.94 5.59 9.93
N LEU A 579 -16.57 4.50 10.40
CA LEU A 579 -17.89 4.55 11.01
C LEU A 579 -17.79 4.15 12.50
N ASN A 580 -18.26 5.02 13.38
CA ASN A 580 -18.23 4.75 14.83
C ASN A 580 -19.44 5.39 15.52
N SER A 581 -19.61 5.08 16.80
CA SER A 581 -20.56 5.73 17.71
C SER A 581 -19.86 6.71 18.63
N ASP A 582 -20.56 7.76 19.00
CA ASP A 582 -20.11 8.71 20.01
C ASP A 582 -20.23 8.19 21.45
N ALA A 583 -20.90 7.04 21.63
CA ALA A 583 -21.14 6.41 22.93
C ALA A 583 -20.61 4.96 22.99
N ASP A 584 -19.69 4.59 22.10
CA ASP A 584 -19.16 3.23 22.07
C ASP A 584 -18.29 2.95 23.31
N PHE A 585 -18.59 1.83 23.98
CA PHE A 585 -17.89 1.41 25.19
C PHE A 585 -16.48 0.83 24.93
N SER A 586 -16.22 0.41 23.71
CA SER A 586 -14.98 -0.28 23.33
C SER A 586 -14.09 0.61 22.44
N ALA A 587 -14.71 1.23 21.44
CA ALA A 587 -14.04 2.05 20.44
C ALA A 587 -14.20 3.53 20.79
N SER A 588 -13.37 4.06 21.67
CA SER A 588 -13.45 5.47 22.03
C SER A 588 -13.30 6.37 20.78
N VAL A 589 -14.23 7.31 20.61
CA VAL A 589 -14.43 8.06 19.37
C VAL A 589 -13.24 8.96 18.97
N ASN A 590 -12.33 9.26 19.91
CA ASN A 590 -11.10 9.99 19.62
C ASN A 590 -10.20 9.24 18.62
N THR A 591 -10.14 7.90 18.71
CA THR A 591 -9.31 7.08 17.79
C THR A 591 -9.81 7.16 16.35
N SER A 592 -11.11 7.31 16.14
CA SER A 592 -11.71 7.52 14.82
C SER A 592 -11.27 8.83 14.19
N SER A 593 -11.22 9.92 14.98
CA SER A 593 -10.75 11.22 14.49
C SER A 593 -9.25 11.23 14.22
N LEU A 594 -8.44 10.58 15.09
CA LEU A 594 -7.01 10.42 14.85
C LEU A 594 -6.75 9.61 13.57
N SER A 595 -7.52 8.55 13.35
CA SER A 595 -7.43 7.76 12.13
C SER A 595 -7.80 8.56 10.88
N PHE A 596 -8.90 9.34 10.96
CA PHE A 596 -9.32 10.23 9.89
C PHE A 596 -8.26 11.27 9.53
N ASP A 597 -7.66 11.91 10.54
CA ASP A 597 -6.64 12.95 10.34
C ASP A 597 -5.34 12.45 9.70
N ASN A 598 -5.08 11.14 9.78
CA ASN A 598 -3.85 10.52 9.30
C ASN A 598 -4.02 9.59 8.09
N LEU A 599 -5.20 9.56 7.49
CA LEU A 599 -5.46 8.91 6.22
C LEU A 599 -5.61 9.95 5.11
N GLU A 600 -5.06 9.65 3.93
CA GLU A 600 -5.12 10.55 2.79
C GLU A 600 -6.53 10.68 2.20
N ASN A 601 -7.28 9.57 2.20
CA ASN A 601 -8.54 9.43 1.46
C ASN A 601 -9.65 8.88 2.37
N ALA A 602 -9.96 9.61 3.45
CA ALA A 602 -10.92 9.17 4.45
C ALA A 602 -12.17 10.05 4.49
N GLN A 603 -13.29 9.42 4.80
CA GLN A 603 -14.52 10.03 5.29
C GLN A 603 -14.80 9.51 6.69
N ILE A 604 -15.51 10.31 7.50
CA ILE A 604 -15.87 9.93 8.88
C ILE A 604 -17.37 10.05 9.09
N CYS A 605 -17.93 9.08 9.79
CA CYS A 605 -19.33 9.04 10.18
C CYS A 605 -19.43 8.65 11.66
N ILE A 606 -19.57 9.64 12.54
CA ILE A 606 -19.87 9.43 13.95
C ILE A 606 -21.39 9.42 14.11
N LYS A 607 -21.97 8.29 14.47
CA LYS A 607 -23.42 8.11 14.65
C LYS A 607 -23.79 8.27 16.11
N HIS A 608 -24.61 9.28 16.40
CA HIS A 608 -25.08 9.51 17.76
C HIS A 608 -25.88 8.33 18.31
N GLY A 609 -25.42 7.77 19.44
CA GLY A 609 -26.12 6.74 20.20
C GLY A 609 -26.19 5.36 19.50
N MET A 610 -25.40 5.08 18.47
CA MET A 610 -25.34 3.78 17.85
C MET A 610 -24.77 2.75 18.83
N LEU A 611 -25.47 1.61 19.02
CA LEU A 611 -25.02 0.55 19.91
C LEU A 611 -23.88 -0.26 19.26
N HIS A 612 -23.03 -0.87 20.12
CA HIS A 612 -21.95 -1.74 19.69
C HIS A 612 -22.46 -3.18 19.52
N GLY A 613 -22.54 -3.65 18.31
CA GLY A 613 -22.97 -5.02 17.99
C GLY A 613 -22.72 -5.37 16.53
N HIS A 614 -22.84 -6.66 16.19
CA HIS A 614 -22.68 -7.08 14.80
C HIS A 614 -23.82 -6.54 13.93
N ILE A 615 -25.08 -6.65 14.38
CA ILE A 615 -26.26 -6.20 13.64
C ILE A 615 -26.20 -4.67 13.46
N GLU A 616 -25.94 -3.95 14.53
CA GLU A 616 -25.78 -2.49 14.51
C GLU A 616 -24.61 -2.07 13.63
N GLY A 617 -23.56 -2.90 13.56
CA GLY A 617 -22.35 -2.64 12.78
C GLY A 617 -22.52 -2.78 11.28
N TRP A 618 -23.43 -3.65 10.79
CA TRP A 618 -23.67 -3.81 9.35
C TRP A 618 -24.97 -3.15 8.85
N THR A 619 -25.83 -2.68 9.75
CA THR A 619 -27.11 -2.05 9.39
C THR A 619 -26.98 -0.65 8.77
N PRO A 620 -25.97 0.20 9.12
CA PRO A 620 -25.90 1.56 8.61
C PRO A 620 -25.86 1.62 7.08
N ALA A 621 -26.83 2.33 6.50
CA ALA A 621 -26.99 2.46 5.05
C ALA A 621 -25.79 3.21 4.42
N GLU A 622 -25.07 3.98 5.22
CA GLU A 622 -23.88 4.73 4.83
C GLU A 622 -22.77 3.81 4.28
N ILE A 623 -22.60 2.60 4.85
CA ILE A 623 -21.63 1.59 4.40
C ILE A 623 -21.87 1.24 2.93
N TYR A 624 -23.10 0.92 2.59
CA TYR A 624 -23.49 0.48 1.26
C TYR A 624 -23.47 1.65 0.25
N ARG A 625 -23.93 2.83 0.67
CA ARG A 625 -23.88 4.03 -0.16
C ARG A 625 -22.44 4.42 -0.49
N PHE A 626 -21.54 4.35 0.48
CA PHE A 626 -20.12 4.62 0.28
C PHE A 626 -19.52 3.63 -0.72
N ALA A 627 -19.76 2.33 -0.55
CA ALA A 627 -19.30 1.30 -1.47
C ALA A 627 -19.84 1.53 -2.90
N ASP A 628 -21.16 1.77 -3.05
CA ASP A 628 -21.80 2.01 -4.34
C ASP A 628 -21.22 3.28 -5.03
N SER A 629 -20.86 4.31 -4.28
CA SER A 629 -20.27 5.53 -4.85
C SER A 629 -18.90 5.30 -5.48
N ILE A 630 -18.14 4.32 -4.98
CA ILE A 630 -16.80 4.01 -5.45
C ILE A 630 -16.84 3.01 -6.62
N VAL A 631 -17.56 1.89 -6.48
CA VAL A 631 -17.46 0.79 -7.45
C VAL A 631 -18.61 0.72 -8.45
N LYS A 632 -19.72 1.47 -8.23
CA LYS A 632 -20.89 1.50 -9.12
C LYS A 632 -21.24 2.89 -9.64
N GLY A 633 -20.46 3.93 -9.27
CA GLY A 633 -20.76 5.32 -9.68
C GLY A 633 -22.03 5.88 -9.04
N GLY A 634 -22.42 5.39 -7.85
CA GLY A 634 -23.52 5.91 -7.06
C GLY A 634 -23.22 7.30 -6.46
N GLU A 635 -24.25 7.95 -5.90
CA GLU A 635 -24.06 9.24 -5.22
C GLU A 635 -23.30 9.06 -3.90
N PRO A 636 -22.31 9.93 -3.58
CA PRO A 636 -21.49 9.83 -2.38
C PRO A 636 -22.27 10.22 -1.11
N LEU A 637 -21.64 10.11 0.05
CA LEU A 637 -22.06 10.77 1.28
C LEU A 637 -21.69 12.25 1.24
N ALA A 638 -22.41 13.10 1.99
CA ALA A 638 -21.99 14.48 2.19
C ALA A 638 -20.68 14.52 3.00
N TYR A 639 -19.82 15.50 2.72
CA TYR A 639 -18.57 15.66 3.46
C TYR A 639 -18.12 17.10 3.56
N PHE A 640 -17.46 17.45 4.67
CA PHE A 640 -16.84 18.75 4.83
C PHE A 640 -15.58 18.87 3.97
N THR A 641 -15.54 19.85 3.09
CA THR A 641 -14.32 20.17 2.32
C THR A 641 -13.28 20.87 3.19
N GLU A 642 -13.70 21.43 4.32
CA GLU A 642 -12.87 22.00 5.37
C GLU A 642 -13.35 21.50 6.73
N GLN A 643 -12.50 20.78 7.46
CA GLN A 643 -12.84 20.25 8.78
C GLN A 643 -12.74 21.32 9.87
N PRO A 644 -13.65 21.33 10.87
CA PRO A 644 -13.54 22.25 11.99
C PRO A 644 -12.26 22.00 12.80
N THR A 645 -11.71 23.09 13.34
CA THR A 645 -10.55 23.08 14.22
C THR A 645 -10.80 23.97 15.43
N ALA A 646 -10.09 23.73 16.53
CA ALA A 646 -10.19 24.55 17.75
C ALA A 646 -9.94 26.06 17.51
N GLY A 647 -9.05 26.39 16.56
CA GLY A 647 -8.72 27.79 16.24
C GLY A 647 -9.75 28.53 15.38
N MET A 648 -10.89 27.92 15.03
CA MET A 648 -11.95 28.59 14.28
C MET A 648 -12.92 29.37 15.18
N GLY A 649 -12.75 29.33 16.50
CA GLY A 649 -13.66 29.98 17.44
C GLY A 649 -15.04 29.32 17.52
N HIS A 650 -16.01 30.02 18.09
CA HIS A 650 -17.35 29.47 18.36
C HIS A 650 -18.31 29.55 17.16
N ASN A 651 -18.16 30.50 16.25
CA ASN A 651 -19.07 30.70 15.12
C ASN A 651 -18.49 30.05 13.85
N LEU A 652 -18.87 28.81 13.61
CA LEU A 652 -18.37 28.03 12.47
C LEU A 652 -19.15 28.32 11.20
N ASN A 653 -18.43 28.52 10.08
CA ASN A 653 -18.98 28.67 8.75
C ASN A 653 -18.14 27.79 7.80
N LEU A 654 -18.58 26.54 7.60
CA LEU A 654 -17.81 25.48 6.96
C LEU A 654 -18.40 25.11 5.59
N ALA A 655 -17.54 24.90 4.62
CA ALA A 655 -17.95 24.41 3.31
C ALA A 655 -18.30 22.92 3.37
N LEU A 656 -19.48 22.57 2.82
CA LEU A 656 -20.02 21.22 2.77
C LEU A 656 -20.34 20.85 1.32
N ASP A 657 -19.77 19.74 0.87
CA ASP A 657 -20.19 19.10 -0.37
C ASP A 657 -21.33 18.13 -0.10
N VAL A 658 -22.40 18.26 -0.88
CA VAL A 658 -23.66 17.53 -0.69
C VAL A 658 -24.01 16.77 -1.97
N PRO A 659 -24.38 15.48 -1.89
CA PRO A 659 -24.75 14.69 -3.05
C PRO A 659 -25.94 15.27 -3.80
N LYS A 660 -25.97 15.07 -5.11
CA LYS A 660 -26.99 15.66 -6.02
C LYS A 660 -28.41 15.17 -5.76
N ASP A 661 -28.56 13.97 -5.18
CA ASP A 661 -29.86 13.37 -4.84
C ASP A 661 -30.39 13.85 -3.48
N ALA A 662 -29.68 14.68 -2.74
CA ALA A 662 -30.14 15.24 -1.49
C ALA A 662 -31.33 16.18 -1.69
N LYS A 663 -32.40 15.94 -0.96
CA LYS A 663 -33.63 16.76 -0.93
C LYS A 663 -33.67 17.75 0.22
N ASP A 664 -32.97 17.39 1.32
CA ASP A 664 -32.91 18.19 2.53
C ASP A 664 -31.61 17.83 3.29
N VAL A 665 -31.07 18.81 4.01
CA VAL A 665 -29.85 18.66 4.83
C VAL A 665 -30.12 19.22 6.21
N SER A 666 -29.93 18.39 7.23
CA SER A 666 -30.03 18.79 8.63
C SER A 666 -28.66 18.75 9.29
N ILE A 667 -28.35 19.76 10.07
CA ILE A 667 -27.08 19.90 10.77
C ILE A 667 -27.34 19.88 12.28
N THR A 668 -26.58 19.02 12.99
CA THR A 668 -26.62 18.95 14.45
C THR A 668 -25.17 18.93 14.98
N LEU A 669 -24.83 19.88 15.80
CA LEU A 669 -23.57 19.85 16.57
C LEU A 669 -23.84 19.12 17.88
N TYR A 670 -23.08 18.06 18.13
CA TYR A 670 -23.03 17.37 19.43
C TYR A 670 -21.80 17.80 20.20
N TYR A 671 -21.97 18.04 21.51
CA TYR A 671 -20.88 18.52 22.38
C TYR A 671 -20.97 17.97 23.80
N THR A 672 -19.85 17.96 24.49
CA THR A 672 -19.75 17.71 25.93
C THR A 672 -19.19 18.96 26.62
N THR A 673 -19.51 19.14 27.89
CA THR A 673 -19.02 20.28 28.68
C THR A 673 -17.72 19.95 29.42
N GLU A 674 -17.27 18.72 29.38
CA GLU A 674 -16.00 18.24 29.96
C GLU A 674 -15.28 17.34 28.95
N PRO A 675 -13.95 17.16 29.05
CA PRO A 675 -13.21 16.22 28.21
C PRO A 675 -13.79 14.81 28.31
N LEU A 676 -13.67 14.04 27.22
CA LEU A 676 -14.14 12.66 27.20
C LEU A 676 -13.32 11.80 28.17
N SER A 677 -14.01 11.01 28.99
CA SER A 677 -13.42 10.00 29.87
C SER A 677 -14.30 8.75 29.95
N TYR A 678 -13.68 7.63 30.27
CA TYR A 678 -14.33 6.33 30.41
C TYR A 678 -14.13 5.81 31.82
N ASN A 679 -15.19 5.31 32.44
CA ASN A 679 -15.10 4.72 33.77
C ASN A 679 -14.49 3.29 33.70
N ALA A 680 -14.29 2.69 34.89
CA ALA A 680 -13.71 1.35 35.02
C ALA A 680 -14.55 0.22 34.34
N GLN A 681 -15.77 0.50 33.91
CA GLN A 681 -16.64 -0.40 33.14
C GLN A 681 -16.65 -0.06 31.65
N ASN A 682 -15.72 0.78 31.20
CA ASN A 682 -15.63 1.30 29.82
C ASN A 682 -16.88 2.02 29.32
N GLN A 683 -17.59 2.69 30.21
CA GLN A 683 -18.73 3.52 29.83
C GLN A 683 -18.28 4.98 29.76
N LEU A 684 -18.67 5.66 28.71
CA LEU A 684 -18.44 7.10 28.57
C LEU A 684 -19.14 7.84 29.73
N GLU A 685 -18.40 8.67 30.44
CA GLU A 685 -18.92 9.39 31.62
C GLU A 685 -19.71 10.64 31.24
N GLN A 686 -19.36 11.27 30.13
CA GLN A 686 -20.00 12.50 29.65
C GLN A 686 -21.28 12.21 28.86
N LYS A 687 -22.22 13.14 28.96
CA LYS A 687 -23.42 13.15 28.12
C LYS A 687 -23.24 14.08 26.94
N TRP A 688 -23.58 13.61 25.76
CA TRP A 688 -23.66 14.46 24.61
C TRP A 688 -24.91 15.37 24.66
N LEU A 689 -24.66 16.66 24.58
CA LEU A 689 -25.66 17.71 24.37
C LEU A 689 -25.68 18.06 22.89
N SER A 690 -26.72 18.78 22.42
CA SER A 690 -26.80 19.14 21.01
C SER A 690 -27.36 20.53 20.78
N VAL A 691 -26.91 21.15 19.69
CA VAL A 691 -27.46 22.36 19.09
C VAL A 691 -27.68 22.18 17.60
N SER A 692 -28.71 22.82 17.05
CA SER A 692 -28.98 22.76 15.62
C SER A 692 -28.15 23.80 14.89
N GLY A 693 -27.57 23.42 13.74
CA GLY A 693 -27.00 24.32 12.75
C GLY A 693 -27.92 24.53 11.55
N THR A 694 -27.47 25.32 10.61
CA THR A 694 -28.17 25.57 9.34
C THR A 694 -27.28 25.19 8.17
N TYR A 695 -27.89 24.81 7.06
CA TYR A 695 -27.20 24.60 5.79
C TYR A 695 -27.83 25.48 4.71
N SER A 696 -27.03 26.27 4.05
CA SER A 696 -27.45 27.08 2.92
C SER A 696 -26.28 27.36 1.97
N ASN A 697 -26.55 27.32 0.65
CA ASN A 697 -25.57 27.67 -0.38
C ASN A 697 -24.20 26.95 -0.26
N GLY A 698 -24.21 25.68 0.08
CA GLY A 698 -22.96 24.87 0.23
C GLY A 698 -22.22 25.13 1.54
N LYS A 699 -22.82 25.81 2.51
CA LYS A 699 -22.20 26.13 3.80
C LYS A 699 -23.04 25.68 4.98
N VAL A 700 -22.35 25.22 6.00
CA VAL A 700 -22.90 24.92 7.32
C VAL A 700 -22.56 26.07 8.26
N GLU A 701 -23.56 26.60 8.91
CA GLU A 701 -23.39 27.60 9.96
C GLU A 701 -23.91 27.01 11.28
N VAL A 702 -23.06 27.01 12.31
CA VAL A 702 -23.40 26.53 13.64
C VAL A 702 -22.54 27.20 14.68
N THR A 703 -23.17 27.54 15.83
CA THR A 703 -22.46 28.12 16.96
C THR A 703 -22.13 27.04 17.98
N VAL A 704 -20.85 26.88 18.28
CA VAL A 704 -20.34 26.00 19.34
C VAL A 704 -20.63 26.71 20.68
N PRO A 705 -21.30 26.05 21.66
CA PRO A 705 -21.51 26.63 22.99
C PRO A 705 -20.20 26.99 23.67
N GLU A 706 -20.23 28.08 24.48
CA GLU A 706 -19.01 28.57 25.18
C GLU A 706 -18.46 27.56 26.20
N ASP A 707 -19.33 26.72 26.76
CA ASP A 707 -18.98 25.66 27.71
C ASP A 707 -18.63 24.32 27.04
N ALA A 708 -18.57 24.26 25.69
CA ALA A 708 -18.21 23.05 24.98
C ALA A 708 -16.73 22.69 25.18
N SER A 709 -16.46 21.50 25.66
CA SER A 709 -15.12 20.93 25.80
C SER A 709 -14.70 20.07 24.58
N VAL A 710 -15.63 19.26 24.08
CA VAL A 710 -15.44 18.43 22.90
C VAL A 710 -16.70 18.51 22.04
N TYR A 711 -16.55 18.59 20.72
CA TYR A 711 -17.70 18.57 19.82
C TYR A 711 -17.39 17.86 18.50
N TYR A 712 -18.44 17.47 17.80
CA TYR A 712 -18.44 17.13 16.38
C TYR A 712 -19.74 17.60 15.72
N ILE A 713 -19.73 17.75 14.39
CA ILE A 713 -20.91 18.16 13.63
C ILE A 713 -21.42 16.97 12.85
N SER A 714 -22.65 16.57 13.09
CA SER A 714 -23.36 15.53 12.34
C SER A 714 -24.17 16.16 11.21
N ILE A 715 -24.09 15.56 10.04
CA ILE A 715 -24.82 15.92 8.82
C ILE A 715 -25.80 14.78 8.56
N CYS A 716 -27.08 15.10 8.38
CA CYS A 716 -28.07 14.16 7.86
C CYS A 716 -28.59 14.64 6.52
N THR A 717 -28.31 13.91 5.45
CA THR A 717 -28.88 14.13 4.13
C THR A 717 -30.10 13.25 3.92
N LYS A 718 -31.25 13.84 3.58
CA LYS A 718 -32.46 13.14 3.21
C LYS A 718 -32.52 12.97 1.70
N THR A 719 -32.71 11.75 1.24
CA THR A 719 -32.86 11.41 -0.17
C THR A 719 -34.18 10.68 -0.42
N ALA A 720 -34.44 10.26 -1.66
CA ALA A 720 -35.60 9.40 -1.94
C ALA A 720 -35.46 7.99 -1.34
N SER A 721 -34.22 7.50 -1.17
CA SER A 721 -33.90 6.16 -0.65
C SER A 721 -33.72 6.11 0.86
N GLY A 722 -33.71 7.25 1.56
CA GLY A 722 -33.58 7.30 3.02
C GLY A 722 -32.70 8.46 3.51
N ASN A 723 -32.37 8.37 4.79
CA ASN A 723 -31.48 9.31 5.45
C ASN A 723 -30.07 8.72 5.53
N PHE A 724 -29.06 9.54 5.20
CA PHE A 724 -27.65 9.16 5.30
C PHE A 724 -26.92 10.15 6.18
N TYR A 725 -26.05 9.62 7.02
CA TYR A 725 -25.29 10.41 7.97
C TYR A 725 -23.81 10.47 7.57
N SER A 726 -23.18 11.57 7.87
CA SER A 726 -21.73 11.75 7.90
C SER A 726 -21.40 12.75 9.01
N SER A 727 -20.13 12.96 9.31
CA SER A 727 -19.78 13.90 10.36
C SER A 727 -18.47 14.64 10.07
N SER A 728 -18.21 15.66 10.87
CA SER A 728 -16.86 16.17 11.06
C SER A 728 -16.05 15.22 11.96
N ARG A 729 -14.76 15.46 12.04
CA ARG A 729 -13.93 14.91 13.12
C ARG A 729 -14.33 15.51 14.46
N LEU A 730 -13.80 14.95 15.57
CA LEU A 730 -13.87 15.58 16.88
C LEU A 730 -12.96 16.81 16.96
N VAL A 731 -13.43 17.81 17.68
CA VAL A 731 -12.64 18.99 18.07
C VAL A 731 -12.67 19.11 19.60
N SER A 732 -11.51 19.33 20.21
CA SER A 732 -11.36 19.47 21.67
C SER A 732 -10.91 20.89 22.03
N ALA A 733 -11.34 21.39 23.19
CA ALA A 733 -10.88 22.65 23.76
C ALA A 733 -9.37 22.65 24.10
N PRO A 734 -8.73 23.83 24.20
CA PRO A 734 -9.36 25.15 24.25
C PRO A 734 -9.83 25.63 22.90
N LEU A 735 -11.02 26.22 22.86
CA LEU A 735 -11.63 26.84 21.68
C LEU A 735 -11.33 28.36 21.68
N ASP A 736 -10.08 28.73 21.91
CA ASP A 736 -9.68 30.13 22.02
C ASP A 736 -9.88 30.86 20.69
N ASP A 737 -10.43 32.09 20.76
CA ASP A 737 -10.42 33.04 19.64
C ASP A 737 -8.96 33.41 19.31
N TYR A 738 -8.34 32.65 18.41
CA TYR A 738 -6.97 32.92 18.02
C TYR A 738 -6.94 34.08 17.02
N ASP A 739 -6.43 35.21 17.51
CA ASP A 739 -6.11 36.37 16.68
C ASP A 739 -5.19 35.97 15.52
N GLN A 740 -5.53 36.34 14.29
CA GLN A 740 -4.90 35.95 13.02
C GLN A 740 -3.41 36.36 12.94
N GLY A 741 -2.52 35.67 13.65
CA GLY A 741 -1.11 36.06 13.64
C GLY A 741 -0.12 35.15 14.36
N GLY A 742 -0.24 33.85 14.35
CA GLY A 742 0.76 32.99 15.02
C GLY A 742 0.70 31.51 14.65
N ASP A 743 1.85 30.99 14.39
CA ASP A 743 2.20 29.63 13.97
C ASP A 743 1.57 28.52 14.84
N SER A 744 0.62 27.78 14.28
CA SER A 744 -0.14 26.70 14.94
C SER A 744 0.65 25.38 15.00
N SER A 745 1.71 25.32 15.79
CA SER A 745 2.51 24.09 15.93
C SER A 745 2.80 23.65 17.36
N VAL A 746 2.01 24.10 18.33
CA VAL A 746 2.25 23.73 19.75
C VAL A 746 0.91 23.54 20.45
N LEU A 747 0.29 22.38 20.40
CA LEU A 747 -0.71 21.96 21.38
C LEU A 747 -1.20 20.50 21.17
N LEU A 748 -0.27 19.55 21.20
CA LEU A 748 -0.60 18.11 21.33
C LEU A 748 0.32 17.39 22.34
N LEU A 749 0.83 18.14 23.35
CA LEU A 749 1.82 17.57 24.31
C LEU A 749 1.54 17.97 25.77
N SER A 750 0.28 18.01 26.21
CA SER A 750 0.04 18.27 27.63
C SER A 750 -1.00 17.39 28.30
N MET A 751 -1.00 16.09 28.05
CA MET A 751 -1.61 15.11 28.96
C MET A 751 -0.79 13.80 28.99
N ALA A 752 0.50 13.89 29.35
CA ALA A 752 1.22 12.75 29.87
C ALA A 752 1.54 13.05 31.33
N GLY A 753 0.78 12.43 32.21
CA GLY A 753 1.06 12.42 33.67
C GLY A 753 2.40 11.77 33.95
N THR A 754 3.18 12.41 34.76
CA THR A 754 4.45 12.05 35.38
C THR A 754 4.68 10.56 35.59
N ALA A 755 5.54 9.93 34.79
CA ALA A 755 6.42 8.84 35.22
C ALA A 755 7.65 8.84 34.29
N GLY A 756 8.82 9.11 34.89
CA GLY A 756 10.06 9.29 34.15
C GLY A 756 10.57 7.99 33.51
N LEU A 757 11.02 8.12 32.28
CA LEU A 757 12.04 7.24 31.69
C LEU A 757 12.71 7.98 30.52
N THR A 758 14.00 8.15 30.62
CA THR A 758 14.90 8.72 29.62
C THR A 758 15.06 7.75 28.46
N ALA A 759 14.53 8.09 27.29
CA ALA A 759 14.97 7.52 26.03
C ALA A 759 14.71 8.55 24.91
N ALA A 760 15.74 8.94 24.20
CA ALA A 760 15.67 9.86 23.08
C ALA A 760 14.94 9.20 21.90
N SER A 761 13.70 9.59 21.68
CA SER A 761 12.95 9.23 20.48
C SER A 761 12.91 10.44 19.56
N ALA A 762 13.50 10.30 18.37
CA ALA A 762 13.39 11.29 17.30
C ALA A 762 11.97 11.27 16.74
N VAL A 763 11.17 12.28 17.04
CA VAL A 763 9.83 12.46 16.48
C VAL A 763 9.98 13.20 15.14
N LEU A 764 9.70 12.51 14.05
CA LEU A 764 9.56 13.10 12.72
C LEU A 764 8.20 13.81 12.62
N ILE A 765 8.20 15.14 12.65
CA ILE A 765 7.00 15.93 12.37
C ILE A 765 6.96 16.18 10.85
N ARG A 766 6.09 15.46 10.13
CA ARG A 766 5.73 15.78 8.74
C ARG A 766 4.73 16.93 8.72
N LYS A 767 5.10 18.08 8.16
CA LYS A 767 4.18 19.17 7.82
C LYS A 767 3.37 18.77 6.57
N ARG A 768 2.07 18.48 6.72
CA ARG A 768 1.15 18.39 5.58
C ARG A 768 0.87 19.79 5.02
N ARG A 769 1.10 20.00 3.73
CA ARG A 769 0.51 21.10 2.98
C ARG A 769 -0.84 20.66 2.42
N LYS A 770 -1.88 21.44 2.72
CA LYS A 770 -3.18 21.35 2.02
C LYS A 770 -2.97 21.73 0.55
N TYR A 771 -3.44 20.89 -0.34
CA TYR A 771 -3.66 21.25 -1.72
C TYR A 771 -5.04 21.94 -1.84
N ASN A 772 -5.05 23.10 -2.47
CA ASN A 772 -6.23 23.66 -3.16
C ASN A 772 -6.08 23.36 -4.65
#